data_8484920e3bb10f9cf2f8a739a103a057
#
_entry.id   8484920e3bb10f9cf2f8a739a103a057
#
_cell.length_a   1.000
_cell.length_b   1.000
_cell.length_c   1.000
_cell.angle_alpha   90.00
_cell.angle_beta   90.00
_cell.angle_gamma   90.00
#
_symmetry.space_group_name_H-M   'P 1'
#
loop_
_entity.id
_entity.type
_entity.pdbx_description
1 polymer ?
#
loop_
_entity_poly.entity_id
_entity_poly.type
_entity_poly.pdbx_seq_one_letter_code
_entity_poly.pdbx_strand_id
1 'polypeptide(L)'
;MIRKKKFMAIAVASLFVAPVMANSDDYKIDINGLQGKKGYIVADDARFQEALTKSGYKDTVFLSMYGKTDDKTKYGLADVTLKKKEGYKLTRIDFADNTGLETSDRKAKLTLQGTNVELTKGLVFRAAAKMYQKDQVPTDPLTSKNDVYLQNSTLKGDVINRYWSYTENGFFVDIALKQETNIHVSEGSQWIGDFADNLNLGTSMGKPVNKEDVQGTYTIKLEGNSTWTGGVNVVDKSSTGVTLKDSNWNVNKDSKVNSIVSNGTNKGGVSVLDDVNLTIANGNKTDSSINNLTTGANSKLTVENANVKVENLAGKGTIELNKDGKVTVNATADKVNAHFNTLEGSQLTTLPNVNADVTIAGDLVDKNGIDGVIKDFNDNKSYIGQGNVTISGGLIADEVYGTSVDGKFVQTGTKQNAQVASIGEGTAITMMQWRADADDLSQRMGDLRNSNGTVGAWARTFGGKAEAGYVENEYYGLQGGIDTQLSTDGTKQFVGAALSYTTGDAKYKNGTGDNYMGTFTGYSTWLFENGAYIDLAGKFGKLNNEFDLAVEGKTLSGKYSTQALAVTVESGHRFPIANLAYVEPQVAFTASHIFGEEYGASHGVTVKQDSINSYVARIGVQAGLNCPDNMGSVYARASYLYDFDGETTTTASMANAKNGNRYVQDFGGGWYELALGMNVNFTKNFYGYADFEYASGNDIKLPYRWNAGVRYTF
;
A
#
# COMPACT_ATOMS: atom_id res chain seq x y z
N MET A 1 -18.04 -18.28 -14.09
CA MET A 1 -17.12 -18.62 -15.20
C MET A 1 -15.86 -17.79 -15.01
N ILE A 2 -14.85 -18.38 -14.42
CA ILE A 2 -13.63 -17.71 -13.94
C ILE A 2 -12.81 -17.26 -15.15
N ARG A 3 -12.75 -15.96 -15.44
CA ARG A 3 -11.81 -15.41 -16.40
C ARG A 3 -10.42 -15.31 -15.75
N LYS A 4 -9.59 -16.31 -16.01
CA LYS A 4 -8.14 -16.18 -15.83
C LYS A 4 -7.63 -15.07 -16.72
N LYS A 5 -7.35 -13.89 -16.18
CA LYS A 5 -6.48 -12.91 -16.83
C LYS A 5 -5.09 -13.53 -16.92
N LYS A 6 -4.69 -13.92 -18.12
CA LYS A 6 -3.29 -14.20 -18.44
C LYS A 6 -2.51 -12.89 -18.31
N PHE A 7 -1.81 -12.70 -17.21
CA PHE A 7 -0.70 -11.76 -17.18
C PHE A 7 0.37 -12.29 -18.15
N MET A 8 0.54 -11.58 -19.24
CA MET A 8 1.69 -11.74 -20.11
C MET A 8 2.89 -11.12 -19.37
N ALA A 9 3.62 -11.97 -18.61
CA ALA A 9 4.92 -11.60 -18.09
C ALA A 9 5.85 -11.43 -19.29
N ILE A 10 6.18 -10.21 -19.62
CA ILE A 10 7.34 -9.91 -20.47
C ILE A 10 8.55 -10.24 -19.61
N ALA A 11 9.07 -11.44 -19.79
CA ALA A 11 10.39 -11.80 -19.33
C ALA A 11 11.37 -10.94 -20.13
N VAL A 12 11.79 -9.82 -19.54
CA VAL A 12 13.05 -9.19 -19.94
C VAL A 12 14.11 -10.18 -19.50
N ALA A 13 14.57 -11.00 -20.42
CA ALA A 13 15.79 -11.75 -20.29
C ALA A 13 16.92 -10.71 -20.16
N SER A 14 17.23 -10.32 -18.94
CA SER A 14 18.52 -9.76 -18.62
C SER A 14 19.53 -10.85 -18.97
N LEU A 15 20.23 -10.66 -20.07
CA LEU A 15 21.45 -11.39 -20.38
C LEU A 15 22.38 -11.19 -19.16
N PHE A 16 22.32 -12.13 -18.23
CA PHE A 16 23.43 -12.37 -17.34
C PHE A 16 24.54 -12.93 -18.22
N VAL A 17 25.40 -12.05 -18.72
CA VAL A 17 26.73 -12.44 -19.08
C VAL A 17 27.33 -12.91 -17.76
N ALA A 18 27.37 -14.23 -17.58
CA ALA A 18 28.16 -14.81 -16.51
C ALA A 18 29.57 -14.23 -16.65
N PRO A 19 30.14 -13.62 -15.61
CA PRO A 19 31.53 -13.28 -15.68
C PRO A 19 32.27 -14.61 -15.92
N VAL A 20 32.95 -14.69 -17.07
CA VAL A 20 33.92 -15.75 -17.31
C VAL A 20 34.80 -15.78 -16.09
N MET A 21 34.75 -16.89 -15.34
CA MET A 21 35.65 -17.10 -14.24
C MET A 21 37.04 -17.23 -14.82
N ALA A 22 37.78 -16.15 -14.74
CA ALA A 22 39.20 -16.24 -14.90
C ALA A 22 39.73 -17.14 -13.75
N ASN A 23 40.62 -18.03 -14.06
CA ASN A 23 41.27 -18.91 -13.11
C ASN A 23 41.73 -18.14 -11.88
N SER A 24 41.55 -18.72 -10.68
CA SER A 24 41.92 -18.09 -9.37
C SER A 24 43.38 -17.67 -9.28
N ASP A 25 44.23 -18.14 -10.16
CA ASP A 25 45.67 -17.81 -10.24
C ASP A 25 45.96 -16.47 -10.92
N ASP A 26 45.05 -15.94 -11.74
CA ASP A 26 45.24 -14.68 -12.46
C ASP A 26 44.99 -13.42 -11.63
N TYR A 27 44.52 -13.56 -10.39
CA TYR A 27 44.13 -12.42 -9.51
C TYR A 27 45.08 -12.13 -8.36
N LYS A 28 46.20 -12.84 -8.29
CA LYS A 28 47.19 -12.64 -7.21
C LYS A 28 48.17 -11.57 -7.61
N ILE A 29 48.03 -10.38 -7.02
CA ILE A 29 49.22 -9.52 -6.86
C ILE A 29 50.05 -10.21 -5.82
N ASP A 30 51.09 -10.90 -6.24
CA ASP A 30 52.10 -11.46 -5.35
C ASP A 30 52.89 -10.31 -4.75
N ILE A 31 52.47 -9.87 -3.55
CA ILE A 31 53.17 -8.83 -2.78
C ILE A 31 54.45 -9.42 -2.11
N ASN A 32 54.87 -10.64 -2.43
CA ASN A 32 56.07 -11.27 -1.89
C ASN A 32 57.37 -10.44 -2.07
N GLY A 33 57.36 -9.42 -2.97
CA GLY A 33 58.45 -8.46 -3.10
C GLY A 33 58.37 -7.27 -2.14
N LEU A 34 57.26 -7.11 -1.38
CA LEU A 34 57.01 -5.97 -0.49
C LEU A 34 57.21 -6.31 1.00
N GLN A 35 57.95 -7.37 1.32
CA GLN A 35 58.16 -7.83 2.69
C GLN A 35 58.97 -6.82 3.53
N GLY A 36 58.27 -6.21 4.49
CA GLY A 36 58.86 -5.77 5.72
C GLY A 36 59.05 -6.96 6.64
N LYS A 37 60.22 -7.08 7.32
CA LYS A 37 60.50 -8.13 8.31
C LYS A 37 59.38 -8.20 9.36
N LYS A 38 58.69 -9.34 9.47
CA LYS A 38 57.63 -9.68 10.44
C LYS A 38 56.17 -9.69 9.97
N GLY A 39 55.86 -10.16 8.76
CA GLY A 39 54.45 -10.43 8.38
C GLY A 39 53.54 -9.20 8.20
N TYR A 40 54.11 -8.01 8.02
CA TYR A 40 53.39 -6.77 7.77
C TYR A 40 53.56 -6.36 6.32
N ILE A 41 52.44 -5.99 5.67
CA ILE A 41 52.46 -5.31 4.37
C ILE A 41 52.32 -3.81 4.65
N VAL A 42 53.38 -3.06 4.40
CA VAL A 42 53.34 -1.58 4.40
C VAL A 42 53.58 -1.12 2.98
N ALA A 43 52.60 -0.47 2.38
CA ALA A 43 52.70 0.09 1.03
C ALA A 43 52.48 1.59 1.05
N ASP A 44 53.36 2.30 0.33
CA ASP A 44 53.21 3.71 -0.03
C ASP A 44 52.70 3.85 -1.48
N ASP A 45 52.51 5.08 -1.95
CA ASP A 45 52.01 5.35 -3.31
C ASP A 45 52.85 4.70 -4.41
N ALA A 46 54.22 4.70 -4.25
CA ALA A 46 55.10 4.13 -5.27
C ALA A 46 54.91 2.62 -5.39
N ARG A 47 54.82 1.93 -4.26
CA ARG A 47 54.60 0.48 -4.22
C ARG A 47 53.19 0.10 -4.64
N PHE A 48 52.21 0.93 -4.31
CA PHE A 48 50.82 0.75 -4.76
C PHE A 48 50.72 0.89 -6.29
N GLN A 49 51.44 1.86 -6.90
CA GLN A 49 51.52 2.04 -8.36
C GLN A 49 52.29 0.89 -9.03
N GLU A 50 53.37 0.40 -8.41
CA GLU A 50 54.08 -0.77 -8.90
C GLU A 50 53.18 -2.01 -8.90
N ALA A 51 52.39 -2.21 -7.86
CA ALA A 51 51.44 -3.30 -7.77
C ALA A 51 50.31 -3.18 -8.84
N LEU A 52 49.78 -2.00 -9.12
CA LEU A 52 48.87 -1.72 -10.19
C LEU A 52 49.44 -2.05 -11.57
N THR A 53 50.67 -1.66 -11.81
CA THR A 53 51.37 -1.85 -13.10
C THR A 53 51.66 -3.33 -13.36
N LYS A 54 52.10 -4.06 -12.33
CA LYS A 54 52.42 -5.49 -12.43
C LYS A 54 51.19 -6.41 -12.53
N SER A 55 50.02 -5.98 -12.06
CA SER A 55 48.79 -6.79 -12.10
C SER A 55 48.19 -6.95 -13.48
N GLY A 56 48.59 -6.15 -14.48
CA GLY A 56 47.98 -6.13 -15.81
C GLY A 56 46.55 -5.59 -15.81
N TYR A 57 45.96 -5.29 -14.67
CA TYR A 57 44.62 -4.72 -14.53
C TYR A 57 44.75 -3.23 -14.21
N LYS A 58 44.28 -2.40 -15.13
CA LYS A 58 44.42 -0.93 -15.01
C LYS A 58 43.58 -0.33 -13.85
N ASP A 59 42.53 -1.05 -13.37
CA ASP A 59 41.48 -0.41 -12.59
C ASP A 59 41.10 -1.15 -11.29
N THR A 60 41.69 -2.29 -10.94
CA THR A 60 41.36 -3.04 -9.72
C THR A 60 42.59 -3.47 -8.97
N VAL A 61 42.64 -3.15 -7.67
CA VAL A 61 43.72 -3.54 -6.77
C VAL A 61 43.22 -4.58 -5.79
N PHE A 62 43.82 -5.73 -5.78
CA PHE A 62 43.66 -6.74 -4.76
C PHE A 62 44.87 -6.68 -3.80
N LEU A 63 44.59 -6.41 -2.54
CA LEU A 63 45.58 -6.46 -1.47
C LEU A 63 45.37 -7.78 -0.72
N SER A 64 46.13 -8.80 -1.11
CA SER A 64 46.08 -10.09 -0.39
C SER A 64 46.88 -9.97 0.91
N MET A 65 46.24 -10.30 2.01
CA MET A 65 46.88 -10.31 3.35
C MET A 65 47.68 -11.61 3.56
N TYR A 66 48.31 -12.12 2.52
CA TYR A 66 49.11 -13.34 2.56
C TYR A 66 50.55 -13.10 2.99
N GLY A 67 50.97 -13.61 4.12
CA GLY A 67 52.35 -13.74 4.50
C GLY A 67 52.74 -15.18 4.62
N LYS A 68 53.57 -15.73 3.72
CA LYS A 68 54.29 -16.97 3.99
C LYS A 68 55.36 -16.64 5.06
N THR A 69 55.09 -17.00 6.29
CA THR A 69 56.15 -17.10 7.31
C THR A 69 56.27 -18.58 7.70
N ASP A 70 57.48 -19.04 7.95
CA ASP A 70 57.74 -20.38 8.47
C ASP A 70 57.08 -20.61 9.84
N ASP A 71 56.55 -19.58 10.46
CA ASP A 71 55.77 -19.58 11.68
C ASP A 71 54.26 -19.41 11.36
N LYS A 72 53.54 -20.51 11.32
CA LYS A 72 52.11 -20.61 11.03
C LYS A 72 51.20 -19.81 11.98
N THR A 73 51.73 -19.14 12.99
CA THR A 73 51.00 -18.45 14.03
C THR A 73 50.96 -16.92 13.85
N LYS A 74 51.60 -16.35 12.81
CA LYS A 74 51.72 -14.90 12.61
C LYS A 74 51.17 -14.48 11.27
N TYR A 75 49.91 -14.15 11.24
CA TYR A 75 49.22 -13.53 10.08
C TYR A 75 49.17 -12.02 10.21
N GLY A 76 49.34 -11.34 9.06
CA GLY A 76 49.80 -9.98 9.05
C GLY A 76 48.79 -8.85 9.05
N LEU A 77 49.30 -7.68 9.41
CA LEU A 77 48.68 -6.38 9.21
C LEU A 77 48.90 -5.93 7.75
N ALA A 78 47.83 -5.62 7.00
CA ALA A 78 47.96 -4.82 5.79
C ALA A 78 47.77 -3.35 6.14
N ASP A 79 48.84 -2.55 6.09
CA ASP A 79 48.80 -1.10 6.32
C ASP A 79 49.18 -0.38 5.02
N VAL A 80 48.23 0.31 4.40
CA VAL A 80 48.38 1.00 3.13
C VAL A 80 48.12 2.47 3.32
N THR A 81 49.09 3.33 2.95
CA THR A 81 48.95 4.77 2.97
C THR A 81 49.08 5.36 1.57
N LEU A 82 48.07 6.08 1.12
CA LEU A 82 48.03 6.75 -0.18
C LEU A 82 48.07 8.27 -0.01
N LYS A 83 48.99 8.94 -0.73
CA LYS A 83 49.28 10.39 -0.63
C LYS A 83 49.33 11.10 -1.97
N LYS A 84 49.11 10.42 -3.09
CA LYS A 84 49.26 10.98 -4.43
C LYS A 84 48.28 12.14 -4.66
N LYS A 85 48.80 13.35 -4.92
CA LYS A 85 48.02 14.58 -5.07
C LYS A 85 47.03 14.53 -6.22
N GLU A 86 47.38 13.87 -7.35
CA GLU A 86 46.51 13.69 -8.50
C GLU A 86 45.37 12.70 -8.24
N GLY A 87 45.44 11.97 -7.11
CA GLY A 87 44.43 11.00 -6.69
C GLY A 87 44.50 9.70 -7.48
N TYR A 88 43.46 8.88 -7.24
CA TYR A 88 43.28 7.57 -7.85
C TYR A 88 41.85 7.42 -8.38
N LYS A 89 41.72 6.87 -9.60
CA LYS A 89 40.43 6.41 -10.16
C LYS A 89 40.54 4.92 -10.41
N LEU A 90 39.81 4.12 -9.67
CA LEU A 90 39.91 2.67 -9.66
C LEU A 90 38.53 2.04 -9.68
N THR A 91 38.46 0.81 -10.12
CA THR A 91 37.21 0.04 -10.00
C THR A 91 36.99 -0.37 -8.55
N ARG A 92 38.01 -0.91 -7.86
CA ARG A 92 37.90 -1.42 -6.50
C ARG A 92 39.24 -1.53 -5.81
N ILE A 93 39.22 -1.33 -4.50
CA ILE A 93 40.29 -1.76 -3.58
C ILE A 93 39.70 -2.92 -2.75
N ASP A 94 40.34 -4.07 -2.75
CA ASP A 94 39.83 -5.28 -2.14
C ASP A 94 40.87 -5.85 -1.17
N PHE A 95 40.59 -5.83 0.13
CA PHE A 95 41.36 -6.51 1.15
C PHE A 95 40.85 -7.96 1.24
N ALA A 96 41.48 -8.82 0.50
CA ALA A 96 41.06 -10.23 0.39
C ALA A 96 41.98 -11.15 1.17
N ASP A 97 41.41 -12.15 1.80
CA ASP A 97 42.10 -13.29 2.33
C ASP A 97 41.64 -14.54 1.59
N ASN A 98 42.59 -15.20 0.96
CA ASN A 98 42.33 -16.41 0.18
C ASN A 98 42.59 -17.72 0.95
N THR A 99 43.01 -17.65 2.23
CA THR A 99 43.48 -18.86 2.95
C THR A 99 42.56 -19.33 4.06
N GLY A 100 41.45 -18.62 4.28
CA GLY A 100 40.61 -18.88 5.44
C GLY A 100 41.20 -18.38 6.76
N LEU A 101 40.36 -18.07 7.73
CA LEU A 101 40.77 -17.58 9.03
C LEU A 101 41.25 -18.77 9.88
N GLU A 102 42.54 -18.77 10.26
CA GLU A 102 43.05 -19.68 11.30
C GLU A 102 43.20 -18.99 12.67
N THR A 103 43.16 -17.63 12.70
CA THR A 103 43.32 -16.85 13.94
C THR A 103 42.43 -15.60 13.93
N SER A 104 42.06 -15.09 15.11
CA SER A 104 41.19 -13.92 15.35
C SER A 104 41.87 -12.57 15.15
N ASP A 105 43.14 -12.48 14.71
CA ASP A 105 43.94 -11.27 14.80
C ASP A 105 44.26 -10.62 13.44
N ARG A 106 43.35 -10.59 12.51
CA ARG A 106 43.57 -9.96 11.22
C ARG A 106 43.27 -8.48 11.25
N LYS A 107 44.14 -7.69 10.66
CA LYS A 107 43.99 -6.25 10.59
C LYS A 107 44.25 -5.73 9.19
N ALA A 108 43.30 -5.01 8.62
CA ALA A 108 43.47 -4.23 7.41
C ALA A 108 43.39 -2.76 7.75
N LYS A 109 44.31 -1.95 7.25
CA LYS A 109 44.30 -0.51 7.46
C LYS A 109 44.56 0.22 6.14
N LEU A 110 43.68 1.15 5.79
CA LEU A 110 43.83 2.07 4.68
C LEU A 110 43.87 3.51 5.19
N THR A 111 44.90 4.23 4.84
CA THR A 111 45.02 5.66 5.14
C THR A 111 45.10 6.46 3.84
N LEU A 112 44.20 7.42 3.68
CA LEU A 112 44.20 8.41 2.63
C LEU A 112 44.66 9.73 3.23
N GLN A 113 45.76 10.31 2.72
CA GLN A 113 46.35 11.52 3.26
C GLN A 113 46.59 12.57 2.16
N GLY A 114 45.79 13.62 2.14
CA GLY A 114 45.86 14.68 1.14
C GLY A 114 45.61 14.20 -0.28
N THR A 115 44.76 13.17 -0.47
CA THR A 115 44.51 12.53 -1.75
C THR A 115 43.02 12.30 -2.01
N ASN A 116 42.65 12.13 -3.28
CA ASN A 116 41.32 11.82 -3.70
C ASN A 116 41.28 10.40 -4.29
N VAL A 117 40.34 9.56 -3.82
CA VAL A 117 40.16 8.20 -4.34
C VAL A 117 38.73 8.03 -4.79
N GLU A 118 38.54 7.63 -6.04
CA GLU A 118 37.26 7.33 -6.63
C GLU A 118 37.21 5.86 -6.99
N LEU A 119 36.21 5.11 -6.43
CA LEU A 119 36.02 3.68 -6.58
C LEU A 119 34.63 3.39 -7.13
N THR A 120 34.52 2.82 -8.33
CA THR A 120 33.21 2.52 -8.95
C THR A 120 32.53 1.28 -8.35
N LYS A 121 33.29 0.36 -7.73
CA LYS A 121 32.79 -0.84 -7.02
C LYS A 121 33.21 -0.90 -5.55
N GLY A 122 33.67 0.22 -5.01
CA GLY A 122 33.91 0.42 -3.60
C GLY A 122 35.21 -0.16 -3.02
N LEU A 123 35.42 0.10 -1.74
CA LEU A 123 36.41 -0.48 -0.87
C LEU A 123 35.85 -1.70 -0.17
N VAL A 124 36.44 -2.88 -0.38
CA VAL A 124 35.87 -4.15 0.09
C VAL A 124 36.80 -4.81 1.12
N PHE A 125 36.27 -5.15 2.28
CA PHE A 125 36.90 -5.98 3.28
C PHE A 125 36.26 -7.36 3.29
N ARG A 126 37.04 -8.42 3.10
CA ARG A 126 36.52 -9.78 3.06
C ARG A 126 36.87 -10.53 4.34
N ALA A 127 35.86 -11.08 4.97
CA ALA A 127 36.00 -12.12 5.98
C ALA A 127 35.65 -13.47 5.37
N ALA A 128 36.58 -14.41 5.41
CA ALA A 128 36.37 -15.77 4.90
C ALA A 128 36.62 -16.79 6.02
N ALA A 129 35.73 -17.77 6.14
CA ALA A 129 35.96 -18.92 7.01
C ALA A 129 36.78 -19.97 6.28
N LYS A 130 37.81 -20.51 6.93
CA LYS A 130 38.53 -21.70 6.47
C LYS A 130 37.66 -22.95 6.70
N MET A 131 37.86 -23.96 5.89
CA MET A 131 37.33 -25.30 6.17
C MET A 131 38.01 -25.88 7.42
N TYR A 132 37.20 -26.29 8.37
CA TYR A 132 37.62 -27.03 9.55
C TYR A 132 37.07 -28.45 9.49
N GLN A 133 37.82 -29.43 9.98
CA GLN A 133 37.23 -30.72 10.30
C GLN A 133 36.28 -30.54 11.47
N LYS A 134 35.24 -31.37 11.56
CA LYS A 134 34.10 -31.19 12.50
C LYS A 134 34.56 -31.08 13.98
N ASP A 135 35.68 -31.65 14.32
CA ASP A 135 36.31 -31.65 15.64
C ASP A 135 37.32 -30.52 15.88
N GLN A 136 37.58 -29.68 14.86
CA GLN A 136 38.54 -28.55 14.89
C GLN A 136 37.88 -27.17 14.76
N VAL A 137 36.57 -27.10 14.86
CA VAL A 137 35.84 -25.83 14.73
C VAL A 137 36.15 -24.95 15.93
N PRO A 138 36.61 -23.68 15.72
CA PRO A 138 36.77 -22.73 16.80
C PRO A 138 35.44 -22.47 17.52
N THR A 139 35.47 -22.45 18.84
CA THR A 139 34.33 -22.11 19.70
C THR A 139 34.01 -20.61 19.64
N ASP A 140 35.00 -19.78 19.37
CA ASP A 140 34.86 -18.35 19.30
C ASP A 140 34.70 -17.84 17.87
N PRO A 141 33.91 -16.76 17.63
CA PRO A 141 33.78 -16.15 16.31
C PRO A 141 35.12 -15.67 15.78
N LEU A 142 35.38 -15.98 14.50
CA LEU A 142 36.58 -15.46 13.84
C LEU A 142 36.38 -13.98 13.51
N THR A 143 37.25 -13.10 14.05
CA THR A 143 37.12 -11.66 13.94
C THR A 143 38.16 -11.07 12.95
N SER A 144 37.70 -10.25 12.01
CA SER A 144 38.51 -9.41 11.15
C SER A 144 38.37 -7.94 11.58
N LYS A 145 39.49 -7.23 11.71
CA LYS A 145 39.53 -5.80 12.10
C LYS A 145 39.97 -4.95 10.92
N ASN A 146 39.17 -3.95 10.57
CA ASN A 146 39.39 -3.10 9.42
C ASN A 146 39.36 -1.63 9.87
N ASP A 147 40.38 -0.87 9.50
CA ASP A 147 40.49 0.57 9.82
C ASP A 147 40.63 1.37 8.53
N VAL A 148 39.84 2.41 8.37
CA VAL A 148 39.93 3.38 7.26
C VAL A 148 40.12 4.77 7.82
N TYR A 149 41.16 5.46 7.37
CA TYR A 149 41.46 6.83 7.77
C TYR A 149 41.46 7.75 6.56
N LEU A 150 40.66 8.80 6.60
CA LEU A 150 40.66 9.90 5.65
C LEU A 150 41.17 11.15 6.38
N GLN A 151 42.29 11.71 5.91
CA GLN A 151 42.94 12.89 6.45
C GLN A 151 43.12 13.92 5.32
N ASN A 152 42.39 15.03 5.37
CA ASN A 152 42.36 16.02 4.29
C ASN A 152 42.18 15.37 2.90
N SER A 153 41.26 14.44 2.79
CA SER A 153 41.11 13.54 1.64
C SER A 153 39.66 13.36 1.24
N THR A 154 39.45 12.93 -0.01
CA THR A 154 38.12 12.55 -0.50
C THR A 154 38.11 11.07 -0.90
N LEU A 155 37.12 10.32 -0.37
CA LEU A 155 36.75 8.98 -0.84
C LEU A 155 35.39 9.05 -1.51
N LYS A 156 35.33 8.69 -2.81
CA LYS A 156 34.08 8.45 -3.53
C LYS A 156 33.99 6.96 -3.79
N GLY A 157 33.03 6.31 -3.14
CA GLY A 157 32.79 4.88 -3.24
C GLY A 157 32.31 4.27 -1.93
N ASP A 158 31.64 3.16 -2.01
CA ASP A 158 31.09 2.45 -0.86
C ASP A 158 32.20 1.75 -0.06
N VAL A 159 31.98 1.60 1.24
CA VAL A 159 32.79 0.74 2.11
C VAL A 159 31.96 -0.51 2.42
N ILE A 160 32.45 -1.66 2.00
CA ILE A 160 31.69 -2.91 1.97
C ILE A 160 32.39 -3.98 2.80
N ASN A 161 31.70 -4.50 3.80
CA ASN A 161 32.10 -5.71 4.52
C ASN A 161 31.52 -6.91 3.80
N ARG A 162 32.35 -7.76 3.26
CA ARG A 162 31.93 -8.95 2.53
C ARG A 162 32.21 -10.20 3.36
N TYR A 163 31.19 -11.00 3.55
CA TYR A 163 31.29 -12.27 4.25
C TYR A 163 31.27 -13.43 3.26
N TRP A 164 32.16 -14.41 3.47
CA TRP A 164 32.35 -15.51 2.55
C TRP A 164 32.53 -16.83 3.29
N SER A 165 31.87 -17.90 2.85
CA SER A 165 32.14 -19.26 3.30
C SER A 165 32.57 -20.14 2.15
N TYR A 166 33.54 -21.04 2.41
CA TYR A 166 33.97 -22.05 1.46
C TYR A 166 33.27 -23.36 1.70
N THR A 167 32.82 -24.04 0.63
CA THR A 167 32.38 -25.42 0.68
C THR A 167 33.26 -26.23 -0.27
N GLU A 168 33.99 -27.19 0.24
CA GLU A 168 34.65 -28.19 -0.57
C GLU A 168 34.25 -29.61 -0.02
N ASN A 169 33.87 -30.52 -0.92
CA ASN A 169 33.58 -31.91 -0.64
C ASN A 169 32.56 -32.23 0.47
N GLY A 170 31.50 -31.39 0.60
CA GLY A 170 30.33 -31.77 1.41
C GLY A 170 30.47 -31.61 2.94
N PHE A 171 31.53 -31.03 3.45
CA PHE A 171 31.69 -30.70 4.86
C PHE A 171 31.30 -29.25 5.10
N PHE A 172 30.23 -29.02 5.86
CA PHE A 172 29.77 -27.70 6.29
C PHE A 172 30.18 -27.49 7.75
N VAL A 173 30.73 -26.34 8.03
CA VAL A 173 30.91 -25.89 9.38
C VAL A 173 30.30 -24.49 9.48
N ASP A 174 29.24 -24.36 10.27
CA ASP A 174 28.64 -23.06 10.60
C ASP A 174 29.59 -22.36 11.57
N ILE A 175 30.45 -21.47 11.04
CA ILE A 175 31.35 -20.67 11.83
C ILE A 175 30.78 -19.26 11.85
N ALA A 176 30.58 -18.72 13.05
CA ALA A 176 30.22 -17.34 13.21
C ALA A 176 31.37 -16.42 12.73
N LEU A 177 31.05 -15.53 11.79
CA LEU A 177 32.00 -14.57 11.23
C LEU A 177 31.73 -13.20 11.83
N LYS A 178 32.76 -12.58 12.39
CA LYS A 178 32.70 -11.24 12.97
C LYS A 178 33.60 -10.29 12.21
N GLN A 179 33.11 -9.10 11.88
CA GLN A 179 33.93 -8.00 11.39
C GLN A 179 33.84 -6.80 12.32
N GLU A 180 34.98 -6.20 12.64
CA GLU A 180 35.08 -4.91 13.31
C GLU A 180 35.62 -3.93 12.27
N THR A 181 34.84 -2.90 11.90
CA THR A 181 35.25 -1.91 10.91
C THR A 181 35.15 -0.50 11.50
N ASN A 182 36.25 0.22 11.52
CA ASN A 182 36.33 1.58 12.00
C ASN A 182 36.65 2.52 10.84
N ILE A 183 35.87 3.56 10.66
CA ILE A 183 36.06 4.58 9.64
C ILE A 183 36.28 5.91 10.35
N HIS A 184 37.44 6.54 10.13
CA HIS A 184 37.82 7.83 10.67
C HIS A 184 37.93 8.84 9.53
N VAL A 185 37.09 9.85 9.53
CA VAL A 185 37.07 10.94 8.54
C VAL A 185 37.42 12.24 9.25
N SER A 186 38.55 12.82 8.94
CA SER A 186 39.09 13.97 9.67
C SER A 186 39.68 15.05 8.76
N GLU A 187 40.02 16.21 9.34
CA GLU A 187 40.74 17.31 8.66
C GLU A 187 39.99 17.82 7.40
N GLY A 188 38.66 18.01 7.49
CA GLY A 188 37.86 18.49 6.37
C GLY A 188 37.65 17.46 5.25
N SER A 189 37.86 16.19 5.52
CA SER A 189 37.72 15.12 4.55
C SER A 189 36.26 14.89 4.14
N GLN A 190 36.10 14.33 2.96
CA GLN A 190 34.79 13.98 2.42
C GLN A 190 34.71 12.48 2.11
N TRP A 191 33.65 11.84 2.58
CA TRP A 191 33.30 10.51 2.12
C TRP A 191 31.93 10.55 1.42
N ILE A 192 31.88 10.07 0.16
CA ILE A 192 30.69 9.98 -0.66
C ILE A 192 30.51 8.52 -1.06
N GLY A 193 29.61 7.82 -0.38
CA GLY A 193 29.36 6.40 -0.57
C GLY A 193 28.68 5.79 0.65
N ASP A 194 28.16 4.57 0.49
CA ASP A 194 27.44 3.85 1.52
C ASP A 194 28.36 2.96 2.35
N PHE A 195 27.93 2.67 3.56
CA PHE A 195 28.50 1.61 4.39
C PHE A 195 27.55 0.40 4.39
N ALA A 196 28.05 -0.77 3.98
CA ALA A 196 27.18 -1.92 3.80
C ALA A 196 27.85 -3.26 4.16
N ASP A 197 27.03 -4.18 4.65
CA ASP A 197 27.33 -5.60 4.67
C ASP A 197 26.85 -6.26 3.37
N ASN A 198 27.70 -7.04 2.75
CA ASN A 198 27.37 -7.81 1.55
C ASN A 198 27.48 -9.31 1.82
N LEU A 199 26.33 -9.96 1.88
CA LEU A 199 26.20 -11.41 2.01
C LEU A 199 26.11 -12.11 0.65
N ASN A 200 26.21 -11.35 -0.45
CA ASN A 200 26.01 -11.89 -1.78
C ASN A 200 27.26 -12.62 -2.25
N LEU A 201 27.18 -13.89 -2.24
CA LEU A 201 28.22 -14.81 -2.57
C LEU A 201 28.18 -15.13 -4.06
N GLY A 202 29.27 -14.80 -4.74
CA GLY A 202 29.45 -15.27 -6.12
C GLY A 202 29.38 -16.80 -6.17
N THR A 203 28.64 -17.31 -7.13
CA THR A 203 28.16 -18.68 -7.27
C THR A 203 29.20 -19.70 -7.69
N SER A 204 30.49 -19.56 -7.37
CA SER A 204 31.41 -20.56 -7.93
C SER A 204 31.76 -21.74 -7.05
N MET A 205 31.63 -21.70 -5.74
CA MET A 205 31.85 -22.91 -4.87
C MET A 205 31.44 -22.71 -3.41
N GLY A 206 30.55 -21.79 -3.07
CA GLY A 206 30.14 -21.57 -1.68
C GLY A 206 28.65 -21.55 -1.50
N LYS A 207 28.16 -22.08 -0.38
CA LYS A 207 26.79 -21.79 0.08
C LYS A 207 26.71 -20.34 0.54
N PRO A 208 25.53 -19.70 0.46
CA PRO A 208 25.28 -18.42 1.11
C PRO A 208 25.59 -18.52 2.59
N VAL A 209 26.30 -17.54 3.13
CA VAL A 209 26.46 -17.40 4.59
C VAL A 209 25.05 -17.11 5.14
N ASN A 210 24.66 -17.83 6.18
CA ASN A 210 23.40 -17.56 6.84
C ASN A 210 23.50 -16.20 7.53
N LYS A 211 22.48 -15.34 7.39
CA LYS A 211 22.43 -14.03 8.07
C LYS A 211 22.58 -14.15 9.59
N GLU A 212 22.15 -15.28 10.14
CA GLU A 212 22.22 -15.56 11.57
C GLU A 212 23.66 -15.79 12.09
N ASP A 213 24.60 -16.12 11.21
CA ASP A 213 25.98 -16.43 11.55
C ASP A 213 26.92 -15.25 11.35
N VAL A 214 26.38 -14.10 10.93
CA VAL A 214 27.15 -12.87 10.66
C VAL A 214 26.89 -11.84 11.73
N GLN A 215 27.98 -11.28 12.28
CA GLN A 215 27.91 -10.19 13.23
C GLN A 215 29.00 -9.15 12.94
N GLY A 216 28.59 -7.89 12.79
CA GLY A 216 29.50 -6.75 12.64
C GLY A 216 29.45 -5.82 13.82
N THR A 217 30.59 -5.20 14.14
CA THR A 217 30.65 -4.04 15.03
C THR A 217 31.34 -2.91 14.30
N TYR A 218 30.62 -1.85 14.04
CA TYR A 218 31.05 -0.80 13.15
C TYR A 218 31.07 0.55 13.85
N THR A 219 32.13 1.29 13.66
CA THR A 219 32.29 2.64 14.19
C THR A 219 32.64 3.59 13.05
N ILE A 220 31.82 4.61 12.86
CA ILE A 220 32.05 5.68 11.89
C ILE A 220 32.24 6.97 12.66
N LYS A 221 33.42 7.55 12.58
CA LYS A 221 33.77 8.76 13.30
C LYS A 221 34.17 9.86 12.33
N LEU A 222 33.49 10.99 12.41
CA LEU A 222 33.80 12.19 11.66
C LEU A 222 34.24 13.30 12.62
N GLU A 223 35.32 14.02 12.29
CA GLU A 223 35.79 15.16 13.07
C GLU A 223 36.42 16.22 12.18
N GLY A 224 36.52 17.45 12.69
CA GLY A 224 37.25 18.52 12.03
C GLY A 224 36.61 19.02 10.73
N ASN A 225 35.33 19.38 10.74
CA ASN A 225 34.54 19.86 9.59
C ASN A 225 34.47 18.88 8.42
N SER A 226 34.50 17.60 8.71
CA SER A 226 34.39 16.54 7.71
C SER A 226 32.92 16.24 7.35
N THR A 227 32.73 15.67 6.18
CA THR A 227 31.36 15.36 5.69
C THR A 227 31.29 13.93 5.16
N TRP A 228 30.23 13.24 5.53
CA TRP A 228 29.82 11.97 4.92
C TRP A 228 28.48 12.15 4.23
N THR A 229 28.39 11.68 2.99
CA THR A 229 27.12 11.58 2.23
C THR A 229 26.95 10.13 1.81
N GLY A 230 25.97 9.44 2.41
CA GLY A 230 25.72 8.03 2.18
C GLY A 230 24.75 7.44 3.19
N GLY A 231 24.44 6.18 3.02
CA GLY A 231 23.57 5.39 3.89
C GLY A 231 24.31 4.25 4.60
N VAL A 232 23.60 3.60 5.55
CA VAL A 232 24.04 2.41 6.28
C VAL A 232 23.08 1.26 6.00
N ASN A 233 23.62 0.19 5.43
CA ASN A 233 22.87 -1.04 5.15
C ASN A 233 23.64 -2.25 5.66
N VAL A 234 23.37 -2.64 6.90
CA VAL A 234 24.06 -3.75 7.58
C VAL A 234 23.05 -4.80 8.02
N VAL A 235 23.55 -6.02 8.28
CA VAL A 235 22.69 -7.12 8.77
C VAL A 235 22.17 -6.83 10.18
N ASP A 236 21.01 -7.38 10.52
CA ASP A 236 20.28 -7.06 11.76
C ASP A 236 21.07 -7.33 13.06
N LYS A 237 21.95 -8.34 13.07
CA LYS A 237 22.80 -8.65 14.22
C LYS A 237 24.05 -7.77 14.33
N SER A 238 24.30 -6.95 13.33
CA SER A 238 25.42 -5.99 13.34
C SER A 238 25.05 -4.71 14.08
N SER A 239 26.02 -4.08 14.68
CA SER A 239 25.88 -2.80 15.37
C SER A 239 26.70 -1.71 14.70
N THR A 240 26.09 -0.54 14.47
CA THR A 240 26.76 0.62 13.89
C THR A 240 26.59 1.84 14.80
N GLY A 241 27.70 2.40 15.26
CA GLY A 241 27.73 3.66 15.97
C GLY A 241 28.32 4.76 15.09
N VAL A 242 27.68 5.92 15.07
CA VAL A 242 28.16 7.11 14.34
C VAL A 242 28.51 8.21 15.33
N THR A 243 29.71 8.75 15.24
CA THR A 243 30.14 9.87 16.07
C THR A 243 30.52 11.05 15.19
N LEU A 244 29.96 12.22 15.46
CA LEU A 244 30.17 13.46 14.72
C LEU A 244 30.71 14.51 15.67
N LYS A 245 31.91 15.00 15.41
CA LYS A 245 32.50 16.13 16.14
C LYS A 245 32.73 17.28 15.17
N ASP A 246 31.92 18.32 15.28
CA ASP A 246 31.93 19.47 14.36
C ASP A 246 31.87 19.04 12.86
N SER A 247 31.11 17.99 12.57
CA SER A 247 31.09 17.34 11.26
C SER A 247 29.68 16.92 10.88
N ASN A 248 29.44 16.66 9.60
CA ASN A 248 28.08 16.41 9.08
C ASN A 248 27.94 15.03 8.45
N TRP A 249 26.80 14.41 8.71
CA TRP A 249 26.34 13.24 7.98
C TRP A 249 25.07 13.57 7.19
N ASN A 250 25.15 13.50 5.87
CA ASN A 250 24.01 13.64 4.95
C ASN A 250 23.50 12.24 4.59
N VAL A 251 22.38 11.86 5.18
CA VAL A 251 21.74 10.56 4.94
C VAL A 251 20.91 10.66 3.67
N ASN A 252 21.37 10.04 2.60
CA ASN A 252 20.73 10.08 1.27
C ASN A 252 20.10 8.75 0.83
N LYS A 253 20.13 7.75 1.70
CA LYS A 253 19.48 6.45 1.54
C LYS A 253 18.97 5.95 2.87
N ASP A 254 17.94 5.11 2.84
CA ASP A 254 17.40 4.46 4.03
C ASP A 254 18.51 3.79 4.82
N SER A 255 18.57 4.10 6.10
CA SER A 255 19.70 3.75 6.96
C SER A 255 19.22 3.26 8.31
N LYS A 256 19.96 2.27 8.89
CA LYS A 256 19.73 1.78 10.25
C LYS A 256 21.04 1.80 11.04
N VAL A 257 21.02 2.46 12.19
CA VAL A 257 22.16 2.53 13.10
C VAL A 257 21.72 2.27 14.55
N ASN A 258 22.70 1.93 15.41
CA ASN A 258 22.42 1.69 16.82
C ASN A 258 22.55 2.96 17.66
N SER A 259 23.48 3.84 17.31
CA SER A 259 23.63 5.09 18.03
C SER A 259 24.23 6.20 17.15
N ILE A 260 23.86 7.43 17.49
CA ILE A 260 24.47 8.64 16.93
C ILE A 260 24.87 9.54 18.08
N VAL A 261 26.13 9.91 18.13
CA VAL A 261 26.64 10.89 19.08
C VAL A 261 27.24 12.08 18.32
N SER A 262 26.53 13.20 18.36
CA SER A 262 26.99 14.46 17.78
C SER A 262 27.41 15.39 18.90
N ASN A 263 28.66 15.82 18.88
CA ASN A 263 29.23 16.72 19.86
C ASN A 263 30.15 17.74 19.20
N GLY A 264 30.58 18.77 19.94
CA GLY A 264 31.40 19.86 19.44
C GLY A 264 30.76 21.24 19.65
N THR A 265 31.35 22.29 19.06
CA THR A 265 30.97 23.69 19.29
C THR A 265 29.86 24.22 18.38
N ASN A 266 28.81 23.43 18.11
CA ASN A 266 27.56 23.81 17.40
C ASN A 266 27.58 23.84 15.87
N LYS A 267 28.47 23.19 15.17
CA LYS A 267 28.54 23.25 13.70
C LYS A 267 28.33 21.90 12.98
N GLY A 268 28.04 20.84 13.68
CA GLY A 268 27.87 19.53 13.06
C GLY A 268 26.52 18.89 13.36
N GLY A 269 26.06 17.98 12.51
CA GLY A 269 24.79 17.32 12.70
C GLY A 269 24.47 16.26 11.68
N VAL A 270 23.22 15.86 11.68
CA VAL A 270 22.65 14.87 10.77
C VAL A 270 21.59 15.54 9.89
N SER A 271 21.72 15.37 8.59
CA SER A 271 20.70 15.79 7.63
C SER A 271 20.12 14.55 6.95
N VAL A 272 18.86 14.25 7.22
CA VAL A 272 18.09 13.22 6.50
C VAL A 272 17.44 13.88 5.30
N LEU A 273 17.82 13.46 4.10
CA LEU A 273 17.33 14.07 2.86
C LEU A 273 15.87 13.72 2.58
N ASP A 274 15.28 14.36 1.57
CA ASP A 274 13.89 14.11 1.16
C ASP A 274 13.65 12.64 0.82
N ASP A 275 12.48 12.10 1.22
CA ASP A 275 12.05 10.72 0.98
C ASP A 275 12.98 9.63 1.56
N VAL A 276 13.81 9.96 2.54
CA VAL A 276 14.78 9.04 3.18
C VAL A 276 14.38 8.73 4.62
N ASN A 277 14.61 7.49 5.06
CA ASN A 277 14.36 7.04 6.43
C ASN A 277 15.67 6.75 7.16
N LEU A 278 15.82 7.34 8.34
CA LEU A 278 16.89 7.03 9.29
C LEU A 278 16.30 6.33 10.51
N THR A 279 16.72 5.10 10.75
CA THR A 279 16.31 4.32 11.94
C THR A 279 17.43 4.27 12.96
N ILE A 280 17.12 4.67 14.20
CA ILE A 280 17.98 4.45 15.37
C ILE A 280 17.34 3.35 16.21
N ALA A 281 17.95 2.17 16.19
CA ALA A 281 17.44 1.00 16.91
C ALA A 281 18.56 0.43 17.80
N ASN A 282 18.40 0.58 19.11
CA ASN A 282 19.45 0.23 20.05
C ASN A 282 19.07 -0.97 20.93
N GLY A 283 19.53 -2.15 20.57
CA GLY A 283 19.46 -3.32 21.45
C GLY A 283 20.40 -3.22 22.70
N ASN A 284 21.36 -2.29 22.72
CA ASN A 284 22.44 -2.21 23.70
C ASN A 284 22.49 -0.95 24.58
N LYS A 285 21.42 -0.16 24.62
CA LYS A 285 21.24 0.95 25.60
C LYS A 285 22.24 2.11 25.58
N THR A 286 22.90 2.39 24.46
CA THR A 286 23.71 3.63 24.34
C THR A 286 22.80 4.77 23.91
N ASP A 287 22.67 5.81 24.73
CA ASP A 287 21.87 6.98 24.37
C ASP A 287 22.47 7.71 23.17
N SER A 288 21.61 8.14 22.25
CA SER A 288 21.99 8.98 21.14
C SER A 288 21.80 10.44 21.46
N SER A 289 22.73 11.29 21.01
CA SER A 289 22.64 12.74 21.15
C SER A 289 22.99 13.40 19.83
N ILE A 290 22.08 14.20 19.31
CA ILE A 290 22.24 14.89 18.02
C ILE A 290 22.15 16.40 18.25
N ASN A 291 23.23 17.13 17.99
CA ASN A 291 23.25 18.59 18.17
C ASN A 291 22.34 19.29 17.17
N ASN A 292 22.43 18.96 15.89
CA ASN A 292 21.57 19.52 14.85
C ASN A 292 21.03 18.36 14.01
N LEU A 293 19.71 18.27 13.95
CA LEU A 293 19.00 17.34 13.08
C LEU A 293 18.18 18.13 12.06
N THR A 294 18.42 17.90 10.79
CA THR A 294 17.59 18.43 9.71
C THR A 294 16.89 17.27 9.02
N THR A 295 15.57 17.40 8.82
CA THR A 295 14.74 16.39 8.18
C THR A 295 14.11 16.95 6.92
N GLY A 296 14.31 16.29 5.79
CA GLY A 296 13.73 16.62 4.50
C GLY A 296 12.22 16.38 4.44
N ALA A 297 11.60 16.75 3.32
CA ALA A 297 10.19 16.44 3.08
C ALA A 297 10.00 14.93 3.01
N ASN A 298 8.89 14.43 3.59
CA ASN A 298 8.54 13.00 3.66
C ASN A 298 9.61 12.08 4.28
N SER A 299 10.68 12.66 4.84
CA SER A 299 11.70 11.86 5.53
C SER A 299 11.25 11.46 6.92
N LYS A 300 11.85 10.40 7.46
CA LYS A 300 11.50 9.88 8.78
C LYS A 300 12.76 9.63 9.62
N LEU A 301 12.69 10.03 10.89
CA LEU A 301 13.58 9.51 11.94
C LEU A 301 12.79 8.50 12.76
N THR A 302 13.07 7.22 12.59
CA THR A 302 12.44 6.14 13.37
C THR A 302 13.31 5.82 14.60
N VAL A 303 12.69 5.82 15.79
CA VAL A 303 13.37 5.51 17.05
C VAL A 303 12.71 4.30 17.69
N GLU A 304 13.49 3.24 17.91
CA GLU A 304 13.04 1.96 18.45
C GLU A 304 14.01 1.43 19.49
N ASN A 305 13.53 1.05 20.68
CA ASN A 305 14.35 0.57 21.81
C ASN A 305 15.57 1.49 22.07
N ALA A 306 15.41 2.79 21.89
CA ALA A 306 16.51 3.76 21.94
C ALA A 306 16.09 5.06 22.60
N ASN A 307 17.05 5.74 23.22
CA ASN A 307 16.89 7.09 23.72
C ASN A 307 17.65 8.07 22.80
N VAL A 308 16.96 9.06 22.28
CA VAL A 308 17.53 10.06 21.36
C VAL A 308 17.26 11.47 21.91
N LYS A 309 18.32 12.24 22.12
CA LYS A 309 18.23 13.65 22.47
C LYS A 309 18.62 14.49 21.25
N VAL A 310 17.75 15.41 20.85
CA VAL A 310 17.97 16.36 19.77
C VAL A 310 18.03 17.76 20.36
N GLU A 311 19.16 18.45 20.21
CA GLU A 311 19.31 19.81 20.72
C GLU A 311 18.57 20.81 19.83
N ASN A 312 18.75 20.71 18.50
CA ASN A 312 18.09 21.56 17.52
C ASN A 312 17.53 20.71 16.39
N LEU A 313 16.23 20.82 16.15
CA LEU A 313 15.52 20.20 15.05
C LEU A 313 15.13 21.24 14.00
N ALA A 314 15.29 20.93 12.73
CA ALA A 314 14.77 21.71 11.62
C ALA A 314 14.19 20.79 10.53
N GLY A 315 13.31 21.37 9.71
CA GLY A 315 12.72 20.66 8.56
C GLY A 315 11.32 20.11 8.81
N LYS A 316 10.82 19.36 7.83
CA LYS A 316 9.40 18.93 7.76
C LYS A 316 9.21 17.42 7.93
N GLY A 317 10.25 16.66 8.12
CA GLY A 317 10.18 15.22 8.30
C GLY A 317 9.51 14.83 9.62
N THR A 318 9.19 13.56 9.77
CA THR A 318 8.46 13.00 10.90
C THR A 318 9.38 12.20 11.82
N ILE A 319 9.23 12.36 13.12
CA ILE A 319 9.84 11.46 14.13
C ILE A 319 8.85 10.33 14.40
N GLU A 320 9.22 9.11 14.07
CA GLU A 320 8.42 7.92 14.37
C GLU A 320 8.89 7.24 15.65
N LEU A 321 7.98 7.00 16.58
CA LEU A 321 8.23 6.38 17.87
C LEU A 321 7.67 4.96 17.86
N ASN A 322 8.58 3.99 17.87
CA ASN A 322 8.27 2.58 18.01
C ASN A 322 8.52 2.13 19.45
N LYS A 323 8.32 0.85 19.72
CA LYS A 323 8.42 0.26 21.06
C LYS A 323 9.67 0.75 21.81
N ASP A 324 9.47 1.24 23.04
CA ASP A 324 10.53 1.77 23.92
C ASP A 324 11.38 2.90 23.28
N GLY A 325 10.90 3.54 22.20
CA GLY A 325 11.53 4.67 21.58
C GLY A 325 11.30 5.96 22.38
N LYS A 326 12.36 6.62 22.82
CA LYS A 326 12.26 7.87 23.58
C LYS A 326 13.01 8.99 22.87
N VAL A 327 12.32 10.10 22.66
CA VAL A 327 12.91 11.28 22.01
C VAL A 327 12.69 12.51 22.87
N THR A 328 13.77 13.28 23.04
CA THR A 328 13.73 14.60 23.66
C THR A 328 14.16 15.65 22.64
N VAL A 329 13.35 16.68 22.41
CA VAL A 329 13.66 17.80 21.52
C VAL A 329 13.75 19.08 22.33
N ASN A 330 14.92 19.73 22.35
CA ASN A 330 15.15 20.93 23.15
C ASN A 330 14.77 22.22 22.42
N ALA A 331 15.00 22.29 21.10
CA ALA A 331 14.63 23.42 20.27
C ALA A 331 14.22 22.98 18.86
N THR A 332 13.40 23.78 18.20
CA THR A 332 13.04 23.59 16.80
C THR A 332 12.94 24.91 16.08
N ALA A 333 13.37 24.94 14.80
CA ALA A 333 13.17 26.08 13.91
C ALA A 333 11.74 26.14 13.36
N ASP A 334 11.11 24.97 13.19
CA ASP A 334 9.72 24.79 12.77
C ASP A 334 8.94 24.13 13.92
N LYS A 335 8.03 23.22 13.63
CA LYS A 335 7.38 22.37 14.62
C LYS A 335 7.91 20.94 14.57
N VAL A 336 7.82 20.24 15.66
CA VAL A 336 8.10 18.80 15.72
C VAL A 336 6.89 18.06 15.15
N ASN A 337 7.08 17.29 14.09
CA ASN A 337 6.08 16.32 13.66
C ASN A 337 6.47 14.95 14.24
N ALA A 338 5.59 14.34 15.03
CA ALA A 338 5.85 13.04 15.63
C ALA A 338 4.69 12.08 15.46
N HIS A 339 5.02 10.80 15.28
CA HIS A 339 4.04 9.73 15.11
C HIS A 339 4.36 8.59 16.07
N PHE A 340 3.41 8.25 16.93
CA PHE A 340 3.50 7.09 17.81
C PHE A 340 2.93 5.87 17.11
N ASN A 341 3.80 4.95 16.71
CA ASN A 341 3.39 3.60 16.25
C ASN A 341 3.09 2.68 17.43
N THR A 342 3.73 2.91 18.57
CA THR A 342 3.40 2.24 19.84
C THR A 342 3.45 3.26 20.98
N LEU A 343 2.64 3.05 22.03
CA LEU A 343 2.68 3.83 23.27
C LEU A 343 3.48 3.12 24.37
N GLU A 344 3.68 1.80 24.27
CA GLU A 344 4.42 1.01 25.26
C GLU A 344 5.89 1.46 25.34
N GLY A 345 6.28 2.07 26.46
CA GLY A 345 7.63 2.57 26.71
C GLY A 345 8.06 3.77 25.86
N SER A 346 7.25 4.14 24.84
CA SER A 346 7.58 5.23 23.94
C SER A 346 7.28 6.59 24.55
N GLN A 347 8.17 7.58 24.39
CA GLN A 347 8.00 8.90 24.97
C GLN A 347 8.51 10.00 24.03
N LEU A 348 7.75 11.09 23.93
CA LEU A 348 8.19 12.34 23.36
C LEU A 348 8.24 13.40 24.45
N THR A 349 9.40 14.05 24.59
CA THR A 349 9.57 15.18 25.51
C THR A 349 10.05 16.39 24.72
N THR A 350 9.35 17.51 24.87
CA THR A 350 9.75 18.80 24.29
C THR A 350 9.83 19.88 25.37
N LEU A 351 10.63 20.92 25.16
CA LEU A 351 10.60 22.09 26.03
C LEU A 351 9.26 22.85 25.90
N PRO A 352 8.84 23.65 26.89
CA PRO A 352 7.55 24.33 26.91
C PRO A 352 7.29 25.26 25.70
N ASN A 353 8.33 25.79 25.10
CA ASN A 353 8.24 26.69 23.93
C ASN A 353 8.36 25.97 22.57
N VAL A 354 8.46 24.65 22.57
CA VAL A 354 8.58 23.85 21.36
C VAL A 354 7.19 23.40 20.92
N ASN A 355 6.80 23.77 19.71
CA ASN A 355 5.56 23.31 19.10
C ASN A 355 5.71 21.90 18.52
N ALA A 356 4.73 21.04 18.79
CA ALA A 356 4.69 19.68 18.25
C ALA A 356 3.30 19.32 17.72
N ASP A 357 3.24 18.75 16.54
CA ASP A 357 2.05 18.05 16.05
C ASP A 357 2.31 16.55 16.19
N VAL A 358 1.51 15.91 17.01
CA VAL A 358 1.65 14.50 17.37
C VAL A 358 0.48 13.72 16.81
N THR A 359 0.78 12.63 16.13
CA THR A 359 -0.23 11.66 15.67
C THR A 359 0.00 10.32 16.37
N ILE A 360 -1.08 9.71 16.83
CA ILE A 360 -1.07 8.36 17.40
C ILE A 360 -1.71 7.42 16.39
N ALA A 361 -1.02 6.32 16.09
CA ALA A 361 -1.41 5.39 15.04
C ALA A 361 -2.77 4.73 15.30
N GLY A 362 -3.56 4.58 14.25
CA GLY A 362 -4.88 3.96 14.30
C GLY A 362 -4.88 2.49 14.72
N ASP A 363 -3.79 1.77 14.44
CA ASP A 363 -3.63 0.37 14.89
C ASP A 363 -3.75 0.22 16.42
N LEU A 364 -3.38 1.25 17.17
CA LEU A 364 -3.53 1.26 18.62
C LEU A 364 -5.00 1.41 19.01
N VAL A 365 -5.77 2.19 18.25
CA VAL A 365 -7.21 2.35 18.43
C VAL A 365 -7.96 1.06 18.09
N ASP A 366 -7.60 0.39 17.01
CA ASP A 366 -8.18 -0.91 16.64
C ASP A 366 -7.97 -1.95 17.76
N LYS A 367 -6.84 -1.90 18.45
CA LYS A 367 -6.49 -2.83 19.52
C LYS A 367 -7.10 -2.46 20.88
N ASN A 368 -7.04 -1.19 21.26
CA ASN A 368 -7.31 -0.74 22.64
C ASN A 368 -8.56 0.15 22.77
N GLY A 369 -9.15 0.60 21.65
CA GLY A 369 -10.17 1.63 21.58
C GLY A 369 -9.61 3.03 21.91
N ILE A 370 -10.39 4.07 21.61
CA ILE A 370 -9.99 5.49 21.84
C ILE A 370 -9.68 5.74 23.32
N ASP A 371 -10.55 5.30 24.22
CA ASP A 371 -10.37 5.50 25.67
C ASP A 371 -9.11 4.81 26.20
N GLY A 372 -8.83 3.59 25.69
CA GLY A 372 -7.62 2.85 26.02
C GLY A 372 -6.36 3.58 25.58
N VAL A 373 -6.37 4.10 24.33
CA VAL A 373 -5.25 4.87 23.78
C VAL A 373 -5.04 6.18 24.54
N ILE A 374 -6.10 6.90 24.90
CA ILE A 374 -6.01 8.12 25.71
C ILE A 374 -5.40 7.80 27.09
N LYS A 375 -5.85 6.71 27.70
CA LYS A 375 -5.30 6.27 29.00
C LYS A 375 -3.82 5.93 28.86
N ASP A 376 -3.43 5.12 27.88
CA ASP A 376 -2.04 4.71 27.66
C ASP A 376 -1.14 5.91 27.34
N PHE A 377 -1.62 6.89 26.55
CA PHE A 377 -0.93 8.14 26.30
C PHE A 377 -0.71 8.95 27.57
N ASN A 378 -1.72 9.07 28.43
CA ASN A 378 -1.63 9.79 29.70
C ASN A 378 -0.70 9.09 30.70
N ASP A 379 -0.61 7.75 30.65
CA ASP A 379 0.23 6.95 31.54
C ASP A 379 1.70 6.92 31.10
N ASN A 380 2.02 7.14 29.81
CA ASN A 380 3.38 7.09 29.30
C ASN A 380 4.24 8.32 29.66
N LYS A 381 3.62 9.36 30.22
CA LYS A 381 4.30 10.58 30.69
C LYS A 381 5.05 11.36 29.59
N SER A 382 4.60 11.29 28.35
CA SER A 382 5.09 12.18 27.32
C SER A 382 4.77 13.62 27.67
N TYR A 383 5.80 14.48 27.68
CA TYR A 383 5.63 15.92 27.89
C TYR A 383 5.78 16.64 26.56
N ILE A 384 4.69 17.20 26.06
CA ILE A 384 4.63 17.97 24.83
C ILE A 384 4.37 19.43 25.24
N GLY A 385 5.33 20.33 25.01
CA GLY A 385 5.29 21.70 25.49
C GLY A 385 4.08 22.49 24.96
N GLN A 386 3.93 22.52 23.64
CA GLN A 386 2.79 23.13 22.95
C GLN A 386 2.45 22.30 21.69
N GLY A 387 1.19 22.34 21.25
CA GLY A 387 0.80 21.75 19.99
C GLY A 387 -0.40 20.82 20.06
N ASN A 388 -0.65 20.15 18.96
CA ASN A 388 -1.82 19.32 18.77
C ASN A 388 -1.47 17.84 18.93
N VAL A 389 -2.42 17.08 19.44
CA VAL A 389 -2.35 15.62 19.46
C VAL A 389 -3.56 15.10 18.71
N THR A 390 -3.32 14.30 17.67
CA THR A 390 -4.34 13.62 16.89
C THR A 390 -4.26 12.13 17.16
N ILE A 391 -5.36 11.53 17.57
CA ILE A 391 -5.51 10.08 17.66
C ILE A 391 -6.22 9.64 16.38
N SER A 392 -5.52 8.91 15.55
CA SER A 392 -6.09 8.36 14.30
C SER A 392 -7.20 7.37 14.62
N GLY A 393 -8.28 7.39 13.85
CA GLY A 393 -9.45 6.56 14.09
C GLY A 393 -9.27 5.06 13.80
N GLY A 394 -8.13 4.66 13.25
CA GLY A 394 -7.93 3.27 12.82
C GLY A 394 -8.92 2.85 11.73
N LEU A 395 -9.32 1.58 11.77
CA LEU A 395 -10.21 1.03 10.74
C LEU A 395 -11.63 1.56 10.80
N ILE A 396 -12.15 1.89 12.02
CA ILE A 396 -13.58 2.22 12.14
C ILE A 396 -13.91 3.40 13.06
N ALA A 397 -13.03 3.80 13.97
CA ALA A 397 -13.32 4.87 14.90
C ALA A 397 -13.13 6.27 14.28
N ASP A 398 -13.73 7.28 14.85
CA ASP A 398 -13.50 8.67 14.49
C ASP A 398 -12.11 9.13 14.93
N GLU A 399 -11.50 10.04 14.18
CA GLU A 399 -10.30 10.74 14.62
C GLU A 399 -10.63 11.64 15.81
N VAL A 400 -9.76 11.65 16.82
CA VAL A 400 -9.90 12.50 18.00
C VAL A 400 -8.78 13.51 18.05
N TYR A 401 -9.13 14.77 18.20
CA TYR A 401 -8.19 15.89 18.30
C TYR A 401 -8.12 16.41 19.70
N GLY A 402 -6.95 16.80 20.11
CA GLY A 402 -6.72 17.40 21.40
C GLY A 402 -5.38 18.13 21.49
N THR A 403 -5.07 18.54 22.69
CA THR A 403 -3.79 19.13 23.07
C THR A 403 -3.20 18.37 24.26
N SER A 404 -1.90 18.45 24.44
CA SER A 404 -1.28 17.96 25.66
C SER A 404 -1.15 19.09 26.68
N VAL A 405 -1.72 18.91 27.87
CA VAL A 405 -1.58 19.84 28.98
C VAL A 405 -0.97 19.07 30.16
N ASP A 406 0.19 19.48 30.62
CA ASP A 406 0.96 18.80 31.66
C ASP A 406 1.13 17.29 31.41
N GLY A 407 1.38 16.91 30.14
CA GLY A 407 1.54 15.53 29.71
C GLY A 407 0.25 14.71 29.64
N LYS A 408 -0.91 15.36 29.76
CA LYS A 408 -2.22 14.70 29.63
C LYS A 408 -2.94 15.17 28.38
N PHE A 409 -3.57 14.24 27.69
CA PHE A 409 -4.42 14.54 26.54
C PHE A 409 -5.70 15.24 26.98
N VAL A 410 -5.98 16.39 26.41
CA VAL A 410 -7.23 17.14 26.56
C VAL A 410 -7.91 17.22 25.21
N GLN A 411 -9.02 16.50 25.06
CA GLN A 411 -9.78 16.45 23.81
C GLN A 411 -10.40 17.82 23.49
N THR A 412 -10.25 18.26 22.24
CA THR A 412 -10.84 19.50 21.72
C THR A 412 -11.88 19.25 20.64
N GLY A 413 -11.89 18.09 20.01
CA GLY A 413 -12.85 17.75 18.96
C GLY A 413 -12.71 16.31 18.45
N THR A 414 -13.66 15.97 17.57
CA THR A 414 -13.66 14.72 16.81
C THR A 414 -13.94 15.01 15.34
N LYS A 415 -13.48 14.15 14.46
CA LYS A 415 -13.80 14.17 13.04
C LYS A 415 -14.13 12.77 12.59
N GLN A 416 -15.25 12.66 11.88
CA GLN A 416 -15.66 11.39 11.31
C GLN A 416 -14.56 10.81 10.40
N ASN A 417 -14.27 9.53 10.58
CA ASN A 417 -13.34 8.81 9.73
C ASN A 417 -13.93 8.62 8.33
N ALA A 418 -13.54 9.50 7.41
CA ALA A 418 -14.07 9.51 6.04
C ALA A 418 -13.74 8.23 5.24
N GLN A 419 -12.71 7.49 5.64
CA GLN A 419 -12.35 6.25 4.94
C GLN A 419 -13.35 5.13 5.26
N VAL A 420 -13.95 5.16 6.44
CA VAL A 420 -14.95 4.19 6.87
C VAL A 420 -16.35 4.53 6.31
N ALA A 421 -16.58 5.76 5.87
CA ALA A 421 -17.81 6.13 5.17
C ALA A 421 -18.10 5.23 3.96
N SER A 422 -17.05 4.72 3.29
CA SER A 422 -17.20 3.78 2.18
C SER A 422 -17.84 2.44 2.58
N ILE A 423 -17.77 2.03 3.85
CA ILE A 423 -18.52 0.86 4.34
C ILE A 423 -20.03 1.17 4.33
N GLY A 424 -20.41 2.37 4.79
CA GLY A 424 -21.79 2.85 4.68
C GLY A 424 -22.25 2.93 3.23
N GLU A 425 -21.38 3.42 2.33
CA GLU A 425 -21.66 3.52 0.89
C GLU A 425 -21.97 2.16 0.23
N GLY A 426 -21.56 1.02 0.81
CA GLY A 426 -21.95 -0.31 0.36
C GLY A 426 -23.48 -0.52 0.32
N THR A 427 -24.22 0.15 1.18
CA THR A 427 -25.69 0.11 1.17
C THR A 427 -26.26 0.81 -0.06
N ALA A 428 -25.60 1.88 -0.56
CA ALA A 428 -25.99 2.51 -1.82
C ALA A 428 -25.84 1.53 -2.99
N ILE A 429 -24.77 0.71 -3.02
CA ILE A 429 -24.61 -0.35 -4.03
C ILE A 429 -25.77 -1.33 -3.98
N THR A 430 -26.19 -1.76 -2.79
CA THR A 430 -27.34 -2.66 -2.63
C THR A 430 -28.62 -2.06 -3.21
N MET A 431 -28.88 -0.78 -2.95
CA MET A 431 -30.06 -0.07 -3.49
C MET A 431 -29.95 0.15 -4.99
N MET A 432 -28.78 0.53 -5.52
CA MET A 432 -28.54 0.66 -6.96
C MET A 432 -28.74 -0.67 -7.68
N GLN A 433 -28.22 -1.76 -7.11
CA GLN A 433 -28.38 -3.12 -7.65
C GLN A 433 -29.86 -3.52 -7.71
N TRP A 434 -30.63 -3.25 -6.64
CA TRP A 434 -32.06 -3.53 -6.61
C TRP A 434 -32.86 -2.74 -7.66
N ARG A 435 -32.51 -1.45 -7.85
CA ARG A 435 -33.13 -0.57 -8.85
C ARG A 435 -32.65 -0.82 -10.29
N ALA A 436 -31.51 -1.54 -10.49
CA ALA A 436 -30.98 -1.84 -11.81
C ALA A 436 -31.93 -2.71 -12.65
N ASP A 437 -32.57 -3.68 -12.02
CA ASP A 437 -33.56 -4.55 -12.67
C ASP A 437 -34.96 -3.94 -12.50
N ALA A 438 -35.25 -2.90 -13.27
CA ALA A 438 -36.53 -2.23 -13.26
C ALA A 438 -37.63 -3.16 -13.84
N ASP A 439 -38.81 -3.09 -13.24
CA ASP A 439 -39.96 -3.94 -13.57
C ASP A 439 -41.08 -3.16 -14.29
N ASP A 440 -40.84 -2.04 -14.91
CA ASP A 440 -41.80 -1.33 -15.75
C ASP A 440 -42.27 -2.23 -16.88
N LEU A 441 -43.58 -2.20 -17.17
CA LEU A 441 -44.19 -3.03 -18.21
C LEU A 441 -43.47 -2.90 -19.57
N SER A 442 -43.18 -1.66 -19.99
CA SER A 442 -42.56 -1.37 -21.28
C SER A 442 -41.13 -1.93 -21.38
N GLN A 443 -40.39 -1.91 -20.31
CA GLN A 443 -39.01 -2.42 -20.25
C GLN A 443 -38.96 -3.93 -20.16
N ARG A 444 -39.94 -4.54 -19.49
CA ARG A 444 -40.01 -5.99 -19.31
C ARG A 444 -40.48 -6.68 -20.57
N MET A 445 -41.54 -6.22 -21.23
CA MET A 445 -42.21 -6.95 -22.28
C MET A 445 -42.44 -6.18 -23.60
N GLY A 446 -42.07 -4.89 -23.66
CA GLY A 446 -42.41 -4.04 -24.78
C GLY A 446 -43.91 -3.76 -24.89
N ASP A 447 -44.44 -3.51 -26.08
CA ASP A 447 -45.86 -3.24 -26.31
C ASP A 447 -46.63 -4.53 -26.60
N LEU A 448 -47.35 -5.03 -25.61
CA LEU A 448 -48.16 -6.27 -25.69
C LEU A 448 -49.45 -6.13 -26.52
N ARG A 449 -49.86 -4.91 -26.87
CA ARG A 449 -51.14 -4.66 -27.56
C ARG A 449 -51.23 -5.39 -28.90
N ASN A 450 -50.10 -5.55 -29.57
CA ASN A 450 -49.99 -6.21 -30.86
C ASN A 450 -49.64 -7.71 -30.76
N SER A 451 -49.60 -8.26 -29.55
CA SER A 451 -49.31 -9.67 -29.33
C SER A 451 -50.45 -10.54 -29.82
N ASN A 452 -50.15 -11.48 -30.72
CA ASN A 452 -51.05 -12.48 -31.24
C ASN A 452 -50.59 -13.87 -30.79
N GLY A 453 -51.37 -14.60 -30.06
CA GLY A 453 -51.04 -15.94 -29.55
C GLY A 453 -51.35 -16.07 -28.08
N THR A 454 -51.43 -17.32 -27.61
CA THR A 454 -51.88 -17.64 -26.25
C THR A 454 -50.74 -17.83 -25.26
N VAL A 455 -49.55 -18.13 -25.74
CA VAL A 455 -48.35 -18.31 -24.93
C VAL A 455 -47.24 -17.43 -25.49
N GLY A 456 -46.54 -16.72 -24.64
CA GLY A 456 -45.38 -15.89 -25.00
C GLY A 456 -44.12 -16.31 -24.27
N ALA A 457 -43.00 -16.22 -24.96
CA ALA A 457 -41.68 -16.31 -24.36
C ALA A 457 -40.89 -15.06 -24.75
N TRP A 458 -40.19 -14.48 -23.79
CA TRP A 458 -39.44 -13.27 -24.02
C TRP A 458 -38.09 -13.28 -23.29
N ALA A 459 -37.13 -12.52 -23.81
CA ALA A 459 -35.86 -12.30 -23.18
C ALA A 459 -35.39 -10.86 -23.42
N ARG A 460 -34.74 -10.28 -22.43
CA ARG A 460 -34.10 -8.95 -22.55
C ARG A 460 -32.71 -8.97 -21.95
N THR A 461 -31.88 -8.11 -22.48
CA THR A 461 -30.62 -7.71 -21.87
C THR A 461 -30.66 -6.22 -21.55
N PHE A 462 -30.06 -5.84 -20.45
CA PHE A 462 -30.05 -4.46 -20.00
C PHE A 462 -28.72 -4.13 -19.32
N GLY A 463 -28.42 -2.87 -19.19
CA GLY A 463 -27.23 -2.40 -18.50
C GLY A 463 -27.26 -0.91 -18.31
N GLY A 464 -26.35 -0.41 -17.51
CA GLY A 464 -26.28 1.00 -17.20
C GLY A 464 -25.22 1.34 -16.19
N LYS A 465 -25.26 2.59 -15.77
CA LYS A 465 -24.44 3.12 -14.70
C LYS A 465 -25.33 3.83 -13.68
N ALA A 466 -25.12 3.52 -12.42
CA ALA A 466 -25.72 4.22 -11.29
C ALA A 466 -24.64 4.90 -10.45
N GLU A 467 -24.93 6.07 -9.91
CA GLU A 467 -24.02 6.87 -9.10
C GLU A 467 -24.71 7.39 -7.85
N ALA A 468 -24.06 7.35 -6.69
CA ALA A 468 -24.50 7.98 -5.46
C ALA A 468 -23.29 8.49 -4.66
N GLY A 469 -23.20 9.81 -4.50
CA GLY A 469 -22.03 10.42 -3.86
C GLY A 469 -20.74 10.08 -4.60
N TYR A 470 -19.85 9.35 -3.97
CA TYR A 470 -18.56 8.88 -4.55
C TYR A 470 -18.63 7.45 -5.11
N VAL A 471 -19.79 6.79 -4.98
CA VAL A 471 -19.95 5.39 -5.39
C VAL A 471 -20.52 5.32 -6.77
N GLU A 472 -19.99 4.47 -7.59
CA GLU A 472 -20.44 4.16 -8.94
C GLU A 472 -20.67 2.66 -9.06
N ASN A 473 -21.70 2.26 -9.79
CA ASN A 473 -21.98 0.86 -10.14
C ASN A 473 -22.30 0.76 -11.64
N GLU A 474 -21.44 0.10 -12.39
CA GLU A 474 -21.69 -0.28 -13.78
C GLU A 474 -22.22 -1.71 -13.80
N TYR A 475 -23.39 -1.91 -14.40
CA TYR A 475 -24.07 -3.20 -14.33
C TYR A 475 -24.58 -3.67 -15.68
N TYR A 476 -24.75 -5.00 -15.79
CA TYR A 476 -25.31 -5.69 -16.93
C TYR A 476 -26.23 -6.82 -16.44
N GLY A 477 -27.34 -7.03 -17.12
CA GLY A 477 -28.31 -8.05 -16.76
C GLY A 477 -28.90 -8.75 -17.97
N LEU A 478 -29.39 -9.95 -17.69
CA LEU A 478 -30.21 -10.75 -18.59
C LEU A 478 -31.45 -11.18 -17.84
N GLN A 479 -32.63 -11.02 -18.45
CA GLN A 479 -33.91 -11.50 -17.93
C GLN A 479 -34.63 -12.27 -18.99
N GLY A 480 -35.33 -13.36 -18.60
CA GLY A 480 -36.17 -14.11 -19.49
C GLY A 480 -37.43 -14.56 -18.80
N GLY A 481 -38.53 -14.59 -19.51
CA GLY A 481 -39.82 -14.93 -18.96
C GLY A 481 -40.75 -15.64 -19.95
N ILE A 482 -41.77 -16.23 -19.38
CA ILE A 482 -42.88 -16.88 -20.11
C ILE A 482 -44.20 -16.41 -19.53
N ASP A 483 -45.21 -16.29 -20.37
CA ASP A 483 -46.57 -15.94 -19.97
C ASP A 483 -47.60 -16.65 -20.81
N THR A 484 -48.81 -16.69 -20.30
CA THR A 484 -50.00 -17.14 -21.03
C THR A 484 -51.02 -16.04 -21.08
N GLN A 485 -51.69 -15.91 -22.21
CA GLN A 485 -52.80 -15.00 -22.38
C GLN A 485 -54.10 -15.71 -21.99
N LEU A 486 -54.79 -15.16 -21.02
CA LEU A 486 -56.16 -15.48 -20.65
C LEU A 486 -57.06 -14.40 -21.25
N SER A 487 -57.99 -14.77 -22.13
CA SER A 487 -58.87 -13.79 -22.76
C SER A 487 -60.26 -13.94 -22.16
N THR A 488 -60.83 -12.83 -21.71
CA THR A 488 -62.23 -12.66 -21.35
C THR A 488 -62.83 -11.58 -22.24
N ASP A 489 -64.14 -11.49 -22.36
CA ASP A 489 -64.77 -10.49 -23.21
C ASP A 489 -64.28 -9.09 -22.97
N GLY A 490 -63.65 -8.50 -23.98
CA GLY A 490 -63.12 -7.13 -23.95
C GLY A 490 -61.82 -6.91 -23.16
N THR A 491 -61.12 -7.96 -22.69
CA THR A 491 -59.90 -7.84 -21.93
C THR A 491 -58.89 -8.94 -22.28
N LYS A 492 -57.66 -8.59 -22.59
CA LYS A 492 -56.54 -9.54 -22.68
C LYS A 492 -55.77 -9.52 -21.36
N GLN A 493 -55.68 -10.63 -20.68
CA GLN A 493 -54.89 -10.78 -19.46
C GLN A 493 -53.65 -11.65 -19.75
N PHE A 494 -52.47 -11.18 -19.44
CA PHE A 494 -51.26 -11.96 -19.50
C PHE A 494 -50.83 -12.31 -18.06
N VAL A 495 -50.54 -13.58 -17.80
CA VAL A 495 -50.06 -14.07 -16.50
C VAL A 495 -48.76 -14.81 -16.75
N GLY A 496 -47.71 -14.42 -16.07
CA GLY A 496 -46.40 -14.96 -16.33
C GLY A 496 -45.38 -14.87 -15.17
N ALA A 497 -44.23 -15.42 -15.45
CA ALA A 497 -43.10 -15.38 -14.56
C ALA A 497 -41.79 -15.16 -15.32
N ALA A 498 -40.83 -14.58 -14.66
CA ALA A 498 -39.49 -14.29 -15.19
C ALA A 498 -38.39 -14.55 -14.19
N LEU A 499 -37.20 -14.85 -14.70
CA LEU A 499 -35.95 -14.93 -13.96
C LEU A 499 -34.97 -13.92 -14.52
N SER A 500 -34.24 -13.23 -13.66
CA SER A 500 -33.14 -12.39 -14.08
C SER A 500 -31.83 -12.67 -13.34
N TYR A 501 -30.75 -12.31 -13.98
CA TYR A 501 -29.41 -12.29 -13.39
C TYR A 501 -28.72 -10.99 -13.78
N THR A 502 -28.21 -10.30 -12.79
CA THR A 502 -27.49 -9.03 -12.97
C THR A 502 -26.13 -9.12 -12.31
N THR A 503 -25.11 -8.59 -12.94
CA THR A 503 -23.76 -8.42 -12.38
C THR A 503 -23.34 -6.97 -12.52
N GLY A 504 -22.53 -6.48 -11.60
CA GLY A 504 -22.01 -5.11 -11.62
C GLY A 504 -20.67 -4.99 -10.96
N ASP A 505 -19.91 -4.01 -11.47
CA ASP A 505 -18.62 -3.59 -10.93
C ASP A 505 -18.82 -2.27 -10.17
N ALA A 506 -18.52 -2.29 -8.87
CA ALA A 506 -18.68 -1.13 -7.99
C ALA A 506 -17.33 -0.42 -7.79
N LYS A 507 -17.34 0.91 -7.81
CA LYS A 507 -16.22 1.75 -7.44
C LYS A 507 -16.58 2.57 -6.22
N TYR A 508 -15.74 2.54 -5.21
CA TYR A 508 -15.81 3.36 -4.00
C TYR A 508 -14.75 4.46 -4.06
N LYS A 509 -14.86 5.45 -3.21
CA LYS A 509 -13.84 6.51 -3.11
C LYS A 509 -12.43 5.95 -2.86
N ASN A 510 -12.32 4.88 -2.07
CA ASN A 510 -11.06 4.27 -1.64
C ASN A 510 -10.98 2.78 -1.95
N GLY A 511 -11.72 2.27 -2.94
CA GLY A 511 -11.70 0.85 -3.27
C GLY A 511 -12.60 0.45 -4.42
N THR A 512 -12.79 -0.85 -4.56
CA THR A 512 -13.62 -1.48 -5.59
C THR A 512 -14.47 -2.60 -5.00
N GLY A 513 -15.46 -3.03 -5.74
CA GLY A 513 -16.29 -4.16 -5.35
C GLY A 513 -16.98 -4.79 -6.54
N ASP A 514 -17.43 -6.00 -6.35
CA ASP A 514 -18.22 -6.75 -7.33
C ASP A 514 -19.59 -7.08 -6.73
N ASN A 515 -20.62 -7.06 -7.56
CA ASN A 515 -21.94 -7.42 -7.11
C ASN A 515 -22.68 -8.29 -8.15
N TYR A 516 -23.58 -9.14 -7.67
CA TYR A 516 -24.46 -9.92 -8.53
C TYR A 516 -25.80 -10.18 -7.83
N MET A 517 -26.86 -10.22 -8.62
CA MET A 517 -28.22 -10.41 -8.15
C MET A 517 -28.95 -11.41 -9.04
N GLY A 518 -29.71 -12.30 -8.40
CA GLY A 518 -30.67 -13.13 -9.08
C GLY A 518 -32.08 -12.78 -8.61
N THR A 519 -33.02 -12.60 -9.56
CA THR A 519 -34.42 -12.30 -9.21
C THR A 519 -35.42 -13.27 -9.84
N PHE A 520 -36.54 -13.43 -9.17
CA PHE A 520 -37.75 -14.06 -9.68
C PHE A 520 -38.87 -13.01 -9.64
N THR A 521 -39.59 -12.85 -10.77
CA THR A 521 -40.72 -11.94 -10.89
C THR A 521 -41.94 -12.72 -11.37
N GLY A 522 -43.03 -12.67 -10.61
CA GLY A 522 -44.35 -13.10 -11.06
C GLY A 522 -45.18 -11.87 -11.44
N TYR A 523 -45.95 -11.94 -12.53
CA TYR A 523 -46.70 -10.78 -13.00
C TYR A 523 -48.05 -11.12 -13.63
N SER A 524 -48.93 -10.13 -13.63
CA SER A 524 -50.19 -10.16 -14.37
C SER A 524 -50.48 -8.80 -14.97
N THR A 525 -50.76 -8.77 -16.28
CA THR A 525 -51.05 -7.55 -17.05
C THR A 525 -52.41 -7.66 -17.71
N TRP A 526 -53.28 -6.70 -17.48
CA TRP A 526 -54.59 -6.56 -18.10
C TRP A 526 -54.57 -5.44 -19.13
N LEU A 527 -54.91 -5.75 -20.36
CA LEU A 527 -55.07 -4.78 -21.45
C LEU A 527 -56.56 -4.69 -21.83
N PHE A 528 -57.13 -3.51 -21.70
CA PHE A 528 -58.55 -3.26 -22.01
C PHE A 528 -58.70 -2.70 -23.43
N GLU A 529 -59.83 -2.98 -24.09
CA GLU A 529 -60.11 -2.51 -25.44
C GLU A 529 -60.16 -0.98 -25.59
N ASN A 530 -60.50 -0.26 -24.51
CA ASN A 530 -60.51 1.19 -24.49
C ASN A 530 -59.10 1.85 -24.48
N GLY A 531 -58.03 1.04 -24.47
CA GLY A 531 -56.64 1.52 -24.42
C GLY A 531 -56.04 1.61 -23.02
N ALA A 532 -56.83 1.34 -21.98
CA ALA A 532 -56.30 1.26 -20.61
C ALA A 532 -55.48 -0.02 -20.38
N TYR A 533 -54.61 0.01 -19.39
CA TYR A 533 -53.95 -1.20 -18.87
C TYR A 533 -53.73 -1.13 -17.36
N ILE A 534 -53.60 -2.29 -16.75
CA ILE A 534 -53.11 -2.46 -15.38
C ILE A 534 -52.07 -3.56 -15.42
N ASP A 535 -50.92 -3.32 -14.75
CA ASP A 535 -49.88 -4.29 -14.55
C ASP A 535 -49.61 -4.48 -13.05
N LEU A 536 -49.52 -5.71 -12.62
CA LEU A 536 -49.16 -6.10 -11.25
C LEU A 536 -47.96 -7.03 -11.32
N ALA A 537 -46.89 -6.70 -10.62
CA ALA A 537 -45.69 -7.51 -10.53
C ALA A 537 -45.28 -7.70 -9.07
N GLY A 538 -44.86 -8.91 -8.74
CA GLY A 538 -44.20 -9.22 -7.47
C GLY A 538 -42.81 -9.78 -7.72
N LYS A 539 -41.78 -9.16 -7.14
CA LYS A 539 -40.38 -9.54 -7.32
C LYS A 539 -39.74 -9.99 -6.00
N PHE A 540 -38.96 -11.04 -6.07
CA PHE A 540 -38.09 -11.51 -5.03
C PHE A 540 -36.68 -11.61 -5.58
N GLY A 541 -35.68 -11.14 -4.82
CA GLY A 541 -34.28 -11.17 -5.23
C GLY A 541 -33.33 -11.56 -4.12
N LYS A 542 -32.20 -12.15 -4.52
CA LYS A 542 -31.02 -12.35 -3.68
C LYS A 542 -29.87 -11.55 -4.24
N LEU A 543 -29.35 -10.65 -3.41
CA LEU A 543 -28.29 -9.71 -3.73
C LEU A 543 -27.02 -10.17 -3.02
N ASN A 544 -25.88 -10.10 -3.73
CA ASN A 544 -24.57 -10.46 -3.20
C ASN A 544 -23.59 -9.34 -3.55
N ASN A 545 -22.82 -8.92 -2.57
CA ASN A 545 -21.88 -7.82 -2.69
C ASN A 545 -20.55 -8.23 -2.07
N GLU A 546 -19.45 -7.87 -2.73
CA GLU A 546 -18.06 -8.01 -2.26
C GLU A 546 -17.37 -6.66 -2.43
N PHE A 547 -16.49 -6.29 -1.49
CA PHE A 547 -15.74 -5.06 -1.58
C PHE A 547 -14.35 -5.20 -0.98
N ASP A 548 -13.42 -4.41 -1.54
CA ASP A 548 -12.06 -4.20 -1.06
C ASP A 548 -11.79 -2.70 -0.93
N LEU A 549 -11.63 -2.21 0.30
CA LEU A 549 -11.41 -0.81 0.62
C LEU A 549 -10.01 -0.61 1.20
N ALA A 550 -9.28 0.40 0.74
CA ALA A 550 -8.01 0.81 1.34
C ALA A 550 -8.27 1.73 2.54
N VAL A 551 -7.91 1.28 3.73
CA VAL A 551 -8.09 2.00 5.00
C VAL A 551 -6.81 1.92 5.82
N GLU A 552 -6.20 3.05 6.17
CA GLU A 552 -5.00 3.12 7.02
C GLU A 552 -3.85 2.21 6.52
N GLY A 553 -3.66 2.13 5.19
CA GLY A 553 -2.64 1.27 4.59
C GLY A 553 -2.95 -0.23 4.58
N LYS A 554 -4.14 -0.61 5.04
CA LYS A 554 -4.67 -1.99 5.02
C LYS A 554 -5.75 -2.13 3.96
N THR A 555 -6.03 -3.36 3.54
CA THR A 555 -7.21 -3.67 2.73
C THR A 555 -8.30 -4.24 3.63
N LEU A 556 -9.40 -3.51 3.76
CA LEU A 556 -10.61 -3.96 4.42
C LEU A 556 -11.50 -4.65 3.39
N SER A 557 -11.62 -5.97 3.48
CA SER A 557 -12.42 -6.80 2.58
C SER A 557 -13.68 -7.28 3.27
N GLY A 558 -14.80 -7.19 2.59
CA GLY A 558 -16.08 -7.69 3.08
C GLY A 558 -16.90 -8.37 2.00
N LYS A 559 -17.74 -9.30 2.43
CA LYS A 559 -18.69 -10.02 1.57
C LYS A 559 -19.97 -10.28 2.31
N TYR A 560 -21.08 -9.91 1.68
CA TYR A 560 -22.41 -10.15 2.27
C TYR A 560 -23.45 -10.49 1.24
N SER A 561 -24.57 -11.03 1.73
CA SER A 561 -25.69 -11.45 0.90
C SER A 561 -27.00 -11.09 1.60
N THR A 562 -27.84 -10.36 0.93
CA THR A 562 -29.18 -10.03 1.44
C THR A 562 -30.28 -10.42 0.47
N GLN A 563 -31.53 -10.34 0.91
CA GLN A 563 -32.71 -10.60 0.13
C GLN A 563 -33.55 -9.33 -0.01
N ALA A 564 -34.37 -9.28 -1.04
CA ALA A 564 -35.29 -8.18 -1.23
C ALA A 564 -36.63 -8.65 -1.85
N LEU A 565 -37.66 -7.91 -1.52
CA LEU A 565 -39.01 -8.11 -2.05
C LEU A 565 -39.53 -6.79 -2.63
N ALA A 566 -40.33 -6.86 -3.71
CA ALA A 566 -41.10 -5.72 -4.18
C ALA A 566 -42.47 -6.15 -4.73
N VAL A 567 -43.41 -5.23 -4.62
CA VAL A 567 -44.67 -5.28 -5.32
C VAL A 567 -44.87 -3.98 -6.07
N THR A 568 -45.12 -4.08 -7.37
CA THR A 568 -45.35 -2.95 -8.26
C THR A 568 -46.76 -3.03 -8.85
N VAL A 569 -47.46 -1.91 -8.82
CA VAL A 569 -48.72 -1.73 -9.55
C VAL A 569 -48.51 -0.54 -10.51
N GLU A 570 -48.78 -0.77 -11.80
CA GLU A 570 -48.72 0.25 -12.83
C GLU A 570 -50.03 0.31 -13.58
N SER A 571 -50.47 1.51 -13.95
CA SER A 571 -51.64 1.71 -14.80
C SER A 571 -51.42 2.87 -15.76
N GLY A 572 -52.00 2.77 -16.93
CA GLY A 572 -51.97 3.83 -17.93
C GLY A 572 -53.12 3.72 -18.91
N HIS A 573 -53.26 4.74 -19.70
CA HIS A 573 -54.30 4.80 -20.74
C HIS A 573 -53.74 5.44 -22.01
N ARG A 574 -53.83 4.70 -23.12
CA ARG A 574 -53.36 5.17 -24.43
C ARG A 574 -54.49 5.90 -25.17
N PHE A 575 -54.27 7.20 -25.38
CA PHE A 575 -55.14 8.05 -26.16
C PHE A 575 -54.56 8.27 -27.56
N PRO A 576 -55.25 7.81 -28.63
CA PRO A 576 -54.86 8.18 -30.00
C PRO A 576 -55.18 9.66 -30.21
N ILE A 577 -54.20 10.45 -30.65
CA ILE A 577 -54.35 11.88 -30.90
C ILE A 577 -54.31 12.24 -32.39
N ALA A 578 -53.78 11.32 -33.22
CA ALA A 578 -53.80 11.39 -34.68
C ALA A 578 -53.72 9.95 -35.25
N ASN A 579 -53.76 9.81 -36.58
CA ASN A 579 -53.80 8.48 -37.22
C ASN A 579 -52.66 7.55 -36.75
N LEU A 580 -51.47 8.08 -36.43
CA LEU A 580 -50.32 7.30 -36.01
C LEU A 580 -49.81 7.72 -34.62
N ALA A 581 -50.20 8.87 -34.09
CA ALA A 581 -49.70 9.42 -32.85
C ALA A 581 -50.59 9.05 -31.64
N TYR A 582 -49.96 8.85 -30.50
CA TYR A 582 -50.64 8.64 -29.24
C TYR A 582 -49.94 9.33 -28.07
N VAL A 583 -50.71 9.54 -27.02
CA VAL A 583 -50.22 9.97 -25.70
C VAL A 583 -50.75 8.96 -24.66
N GLU A 584 -49.89 8.57 -23.72
CA GLU A 584 -50.20 7.58 -22.71
C GLU A 584 -49.74 8.09 -21.33
N PRO A 585 -50.62 8.75 -20.56
CA PRO A 585 -50.36 9.00 -19.15
C PRO A 585 -50.26 7.69 -18.38
N GLN A 586 -49.33 7.67 -17.43
CA GLN A 586 -48.99 6.49 -16.63
C GLN A 586 -48.87 6.88 -15.16
N VAL A 587 -49.27 5.98 -14.28
CA VAL A 587 -49.01 6.07 -12.85
C VAL A 587 -48.54 4.69 -12.35
N ALA A 588 -47.58 4.69 -11.41
CA ALA A 588 -47.14 3.45 -10.79
C ALA A 588 -46.85 3.68 -9.30
N PHE A 589 -46.93 2.61 -8.55
CA PHE A 589 -46.53 2.55 -7.16
C PHE A 589 -45.77 1.25 -6.92
N THR A 590 -44.55 1.38 -6.35
CA THR A 590 -43.72 0.25 -6.00
C THR A 590 -43.41 0.30 -4.50
N ALA A 591 -43.70 -0.77 -3.79
CA ALA A 591 -43.29 -0.99 -2.41
C ALA A 591 -42.18 -2.04 -2.38
N SER A 592 -41.04 -1.69 -1.85
CA SER A 592 -39.86 -2.57 -1.74
C SER A 592 -39.37 -2.68 -0.31
N HIS A 593 -38.90 -3.87 0.04
CA HIS A 593 -38.20 -4.13 1.31
C HIS A 593 -36.91 -4.91 1.03
N ILE A 594 -35.77 -4.33 1.38
CA ILE A 594 -34.47 -4.99 1.36
C ILE A 594 -34.13 -5.34 2.81
N PHE A 595 -33.90 -6.62 3.08
CA PHE A 595 -33.63 -7.09 4.44
C PHE A 595 -32.26 -6.60 4.92
N GLY A 596 -32.18 -6.30 6.21
CA GLY A 596 -30.90 -6.00 6.86
C GLY A 596 -30.01 -7.23 6.95
N GLU A 597 -28.70 -7.01 7.08
CA GLU A 597 -27.71 -8.07 7.19
C GLU A 597 -26.60 -7.67 8.17
N GLU A 598 -26.10 -8.66 8.90
CA GLU A 598 -24.91 -8.49 9.75
C GLU A 598 -23.83 -9.47 9.29
N TYR A 599 -22.65 -8.97 8.98
CA TYR A 599 -21.54 -9.74 8.44
C TYR A 599 -20.19 -9.33 9.00
N GLY A 600 -19.25 -10.28 8.99
CA GLY A 600 -17.85 -10.04 9.31
C GLY A 600 -17.07 -9.58 8.09
N ALA A 601 -16.29 -8.52 8.24
CA ALA A 601 -15.27 -8.11 7.30
C ALA A 601 -13.86 -8.50 7.82
N SER A 602 -12.83 -8.29 7.02
CA SER A 602 -11.45 -8.55 7.43
C SER A 602 -11.06 -7.72 8.65
N HIS A 603 -9.97 -8.09 9.30
CA HIS A 603 -9.43 -7.42 10.49
C HIS A 603 -10.38 -7.39 11.70
N GLY A 604 -11.37 -8.27 11.77
CA GLY A 604 -12.30 -8.36 12.90
C GLY A 604 -13.36 -7.25 12.95
N VAL A 605 -13.60 -6.57 11.84
CA VAL A 605 -14.70 -5.61 11.69
C VAL A 605 -16.01 -6.36 11.49
N THR A 606 -17.04 -5.99 12.24
CA THR A 606 -18.41 -6.42 12.05
C THR A 606 -19.23 -5.27 11.50
N VAL A 607 -19.94 -5.51 10.40
CA VAL A 607 -20.82 -4.53 9.76
C VAL A 607 -22.26 -5.00 9.88
N LYS A 608 -23.12 -4.11 10.37
CA LYS A 608 -24.55 -4.32 10.42
C LYS A 608 -25.23 -3.28 9.55
N GLN A 609 -25.96 -3.73 8.55
CA GLN A 609 -26.83 -2.91 7.71
C GLN A 609 -28.27 -3.13 8.15
N ASP A 610 -28.99 -2.06 8.48
CA ASP A 610 -30.41 -2.14 8.76
C ASP A 610 -31.18 -2.34 7.45
N SER A 611 -32.43 -2.80 7.55
CA SER A 611 -33.30 -2.98 6.39
C SER A 611 -33.63 -1.63 5.73
N ILE A 612 -33.91 -1.67 4.42
CA ILE A 612 -34.34 -0.51 3.64
C ILE A 612 -35.79 -0.74 3.19
N ASN A 613 -36.67 0.19 3.54
CA ASN A 613 -37.98 0.30 2.91
C ASN A 613 -37.94 1.39 1.85
N SER A 614 -38.59 1.17 0.73
CA SER A 614 -38.70 2.13 -0.38
C SER A 614 -40.10 2.09 -0.95
N TYR A 615 -40.80 3.21 -0.93
CA TYR A 615 -42.17 3.36 -1.41
C TYR A 615 -42.19 4.42 -2.50
N VAL A 616 -42.04 3.97 -3.76
CA VAL A 616 -41.90 4.86 -4.91
C VAL A 616 -43.24 5.06 -5.62
N ALA A 617 -43.69 6.30 -5.66
CA ALA A 617 -44.77 6.69 -6.59
C ALA A 617 -44.19 7.29 -7.87
N ARG A 618 -44.72 6.89 -9.02
CA ARG A 618 -44.34 7.42 -10.33
C ARG A 618 -45.58 8.00 -11.03
N ILE A 619 -45.39 9.20 -11.59
CA ILE A 619 -46.32 9.77 -12.56
C ILE A 619 -45.54 10.08 -13.84
N GLY A 620 -46.06 9.68 -14.99
CA GLY A 620 -45.35 9.85 -16.26
C GLY A 620 -46.29 10.04 -17.42
N VAL A 621 -45.71 10.48 -18.52
CA VAL A 621 -46.36 10.58 -19.80
C VAL A 621 -45.46 9.99 -20.89
N GLN A 622 -45.98 9.15 -21.72
CA GLN A 622 -45.36 8.63 -22.91
C GLN A 622 -46.06 9.18 -24.14
N ALA A 623 -45.32 9.73 -25.07
CA ALA A 623 -45.80 10.15 -26.38
C ALA A 623 -45.13 9.31 -27.46
N GLY A 624 -45.88 8.79 -28.40
CA GLY A 624 -45.31 7.91 -29.41
C GLY A 624 -45.99 8.03 -30.77
N LEU A 625 -45.27 7.45 -31.74
CA LEU A 625 -45.74 7.31 -33.12
C LEU A 625 -45.74 5.82 -33.49
N ASN A 626 -46.89 5.32 -33.94
CA ASN A 626 -46.99 3.99 -34.56
C ASN A 626 -46.46 4.07 -35.98
N CYS A 627 -45.70 3.06 -36.41
CA CYS A 627 -45.26 2.94 -37.77
C CYS A 627 -46.39 2.45 -38.68
N PRO A 628 -46.45 2.85 -39.95
CA PRO A 628 -47.40 2.30 -40.91
C PRO A 628 -47.31 0.77 -40.96
N ASP A 629 -48.41 0.14 -41.39
CA ASP A 629 -48.50 -1.32 -41.58
C ASP A 629 -48.20 -2.17 -40.33
N ASN A 630 -48.38 -1.55 -39.15
CA ASN A 630 -48.07 -2.18 -37.85
C ASN A 630 -46.65 -2.67 -37.71
N MET A 631 -45.67 -2.00 -38.36
CA MET A 631 -44.25 -2.38 -38.31
C MET A 631 -43.60 -2.11 -36.93
N GLY A 632 -44.27 -1.33 -36.06
CA GLY A 632 -43.76 -1.01 -34.72
C GLY A 632 -44.18 0.37 -34.23
N SER A 633 -43.46 0.88 -33.25
CA SER A 633 -43.63 2.24 -32.71
C SER A 633 -42.33 2.82 -32.18
N VAL A 634 -42.23 4.12 -32.13
CA VAL A 634 -41.19 4.86 -31.41
C VAL A 634 -41.88 5.75 -30.37
N TYR A 635 -41.23 5.96 -29.23
CA TYR A 635 -41.79 6.78 -28.15
C TYR A 635 -40.72 7.53 -27.36
N ALA A 636 -41.14 8.62 -26.74
CA ALA A 636 -40.41 9.31 -25.67
C ALA A 636 -41.29 9.26 -24.40
N ARG A 637 -40.65 9.05 -23.25
CA ARG A 637 -41.29 9.02 -21.94
C ARG A 637 -40.61 10.01 -21.01
N ALA A 638 -41.42 10.73 -20.24
CA ALA A 638 -40.94 11.57 -19.15
C ALA A 638 -41.73 11.22 -17.89
N SER A 639 -41.04 10.97 -16.80
CA SER A 639 -41.65 10.59 -15.53
C SER A 639 -41.03 11.40 -14.38
N TYR A 640 -41.85 11.65 -13.36
CA TYR A 640 -41.38 12.11 -12.05
C TYR A 640 -41.69 11.02 -11.03
N LEU A 641 -40.71 10.73 -10.20
CA LEU A 641 -40.76 9.71 -9.19
C LEU A 641 -40.46 10.33 -7.83
N TYR A 642 -41.07 9.77 -6.80
CA TYR A 642 -40.83 10.16 -5.43
C TYR A 642 -40.84 8.94 -4.52
N ASP A 643 -39.71 8.73 -3.80
CA ASP A 643 -39.61 7.72 -2.77
C ASP A 643 -39.93 8.35 -1.41
N PHE A 644 -40.93 7.83 -0.71
CA PHE A 644 -41.43 8.34 0.57
C PHE A 644 -40.66 7.83 1.78
N ASP A 645 -39.73 6.92 1.57
CA ASP A 645 -38.84 6.37 2.58
C ASP A 645 -37.43 6.22 1.95
N GLY A 646 -36.63 5.27 2.31
CA GLY A 646 -35.30 5.05 1.76
C GLY A 646 -34.20 5.25 2.77
N GLU A 647 -34.56 5.62 4.00
CA GLU A 647 -33.58 5.77 5.09
C GLU A 647 -33.08 4.41 5.56
N THR A 648 -31.79 4.32 5.80
CA THR A 648 -31.13 3.16 6.38
C THR A 648 -29.92 3.55 7.19
N THR A 649 -29.50 2.66 8.08
CA THR A 649 -28.31 2.83 8.90
C THR A 649 -27.36 1.67 8.71
N THR A 650 -26.08 2.00 8.50
CA THR A 650 -24.99 1.03 8.55
C THR A 650 -24.14 1.30 9.77
N THR A 651 -23.88 0.29 10.58
CA THR A 651 -23.01 0.37 11.75
C THR A 651 -21.80 -0.54 11.55
N ALA A 652 -20.59 0.02 11.63
CA ALA A 652 -19.35 -0.74 11.67
C ALA A 652 -18.83 -0.78 13.11
N SER A 653 -18.43 -1.96 13.58
CA SER A 653 -17.95 -2.17 14.96
C SER A 653 -16.77 -3.15 14.99
N MET A 654 -15.97 -3.07 16.05
CA MET A 654 -14.93 -4.04 16.38
C MET A 654 -15.09 -4.45 17.85
N ALA A 655 -14.75 -5.70 18.16
CA ALA A 655 -14.90 -6.24 19.52
C ALA A 655 -14.19 -5.42 20.60
N ASN A 656 -13.07 -4.76 20.27
CA ASN A 656 -12.26 -3.96 21.18
C ASN A 656 -12.57 -2.46 21.13
N ALA A 657 -13.33 -1.99 20.13
CA ALA A 657 -13.73 -0.60 20.01
C ALA A 657 -15.15 -0.43 20.59
N LYS A 658 -15.28 0.25 21.71
CA LYS A 658 -16.57 0.47 22.38
C LYS A 658 -17.61 1.23 21.56
N ASN A 659 -17.19 1.96 20.55
CA ASN A 659 -18.04 2.80 19.70
C ASN A 659 -17.91 2.38 18.26
N GLY A 660 -18.92 1.69 17.74
CA GLY A 660 -19.07 1.49 16.32
C GLY A 660 -19.45 2.81 15.62
N ASN A 661 -18.95 3.04 14.43
CA ASN A 661 -19.38 4.16 13.61
C ASN A 661 -20.72 3.87 12.94
N ARG A 662 -21.59 4.87 12.98
CA ARG A 662 -22.94 4.81 12.42
C ARG A 662 -23.03 5.74 11.22
N TYR A 663 -23.48 5.21 10.09
CA TYR A 663 -23.74 5.93 8.84
C TYR A 663 -25.22 5.86 8.54
N VAL A 664 -25.84 7.01 8.45
CA VAL A 664 -27.23 7.15 8.01
C VAL A 664 -27.19 7.58 6.56
N GLN A 665 -27.94 6.87 5.72
CA GLN A 665 -28.15 7.19 4.32
C GLN A 665 -29.65 7.29 4.04
N ASP A 666 -30.03 8.27 3.24
CA ASP A 666 -31.41 8.49 2.80
C ASP A 666 -31.44 8.47 1.27
N PHE A 667 -32.04 7.45 0.68
CA PHE A 667 -32.22 7.30 -0.75
C PHE A 667 -33.61 7.78 -1.20
N GLY A 668 -34.37 8.41 -0.31
CA GLY A 668 -35.67 8.97 -0.55
C GLY A 668 -35.64 10.24 -1.39
N GLY A 669 -36.80 10.86 -1.54
CA GLY A 669 -36.94 12.10 -2.29
C GLY A 669 -37.31 11.91 -3.76
N GLY A 670 -37.27 13.00 -4.50
CA GLY A 670 -37.80 13.05 -5.87
C GLY A 670 -36.74 13.08 -6.95
N TRP A 671 -37.01 12.39 -8.05
CA TRP A 671 -36.19 12.44 -9.27
C TRP A 671 -37.05 12.39 -10.53
N TYR A 672 -36.43 12.68 -11.65
CA TYR A 672 -37.04 12.56 -12.96
C TYR A 672 -36.32 11.52 -13.82
N GLU A 673 -37.09 10.88 -14.69
CA GLU A 673 -36.63 9.92 -15.70
C GLU A 673 -37.06 10.38 -17.09
N LEU A 674 -36.12 10.30 -18.04
CA LEU A 674 -36.37 10.56 -19.45
C LEU A 674 -35.96 9.33 -20.24
N ALA A 675 -36.85 8.81 -21.07
CA ALA A 675 -36.55 7.65 -21.89
C ALA A 675 -36.94 7.86 -23.36
N LEU A 676 -36.16 7.24 -24.24
CA LEU A 676 -36.49 7.08 -25.66
C LEU A 676 -36.51 5.58 -25.97
N GLY A 677 -37.53 5.15 -26.66
CA GLY A 677 -37.69 3.71 -26.98
C GLY A 677 -38.36 3.42 -28.30
N MET A 678 -38.27 2.17 -28.70
CA MET A 678 -38.87 1.65 -29.92
C MET A 678 -39.36 0.21 -29.73
N ASN A 679 -40.37 -0.14 -30.49
CA ASN A 679 -40.81 -1.50 -30.71
C ASN A 679 -40.80 -1.79 -32.21
N VAL A 680 -40.35 -2.96 -32.64
CA VAL A 680 -40.25 -3.38 -34.04
C VAL A 680 -40.91 -4.78 -34.20
N ASN A 681 -41.92 -4.87 -35.01
CA ASN A 681 -42.61 -6.13 -35.32
C ASN A 681 -41.92 -6.77 -36.54
N PHE A 682 -41.11 -7.80 -36.33
CA PHE A 682 -40.44 -8.54 -37.41
C PHE A 682 -41.43 -9.49 -38.13
N THR A 683 -42.33 -10.08 -37.37
CA THR A 683 -43.42 -10.90 -37.88
C THR A 683 -44.65 -10.68 -36.99
N LYS A 684 -45.79 -11.34 -37.33
CA LYS A 684 -46.99 -11.30 -36.50
C LYS A 684 -46.79 -11.90 -35.10
N ASN A 685 -45.79 -12.78 -34.94
CA ASN A 685 -45.53 -13.52 -33.71
C ASN A 685 -44.17 -13.16 -33.07
N PHE A 686 -43.31 -12.39 -33.74
CA PHE A 686 -41.99 -12.06 -33.27
C PHE A 686 -41.75 -10.56 -33.34
N TYR A 687 -41.46 -9.95 -32.20
CA TYR A 687 -41.08 -8.53 -32.12
C TYR A 687 -39.91 -8.30 -31.19
N GLY A 688 -39.23 -7.17 -31.40
CA GLY A 688 -38.17 -6.64 -30.55
C GLY A 688 -38.53 -5.29 -30.00
N TYR A 689 -37.87 -4.91 -28.93
CA TYR A 689 -37.99 -3.62 -28.31
C TYR A 689 -36.65 -3.15 -27.73
N ALA A 690 -36.48 -1.87 -27.66
CA ALA A 690 -35.31 -1.28 -27.02
C ALA A 690 -35.64 0.11 -26.46
N ASP A 691 -34.99 0.50 -25.38
CA ASP A 691 -35.09 1.83 -24.82
C ASP A 691 -33.74 2.27 -24.19
N PHE A 692 -33.60 3.57 -24.11
CA PHE A 692 -32.50 4.25 -23.44
C PHE A 692 -33.08 5.27 -22.46
N GLU A 693 -32.56 5.30 -21.25
CA GLU A 693 -33.08 6.10 -20.16
C GLU A 693 -31.98 6.86 -19.42
N TYR A 694 -32.33 8.04 -18.95
CA TYR A 694 -31.55 8.90 -18.07
C TYR A 694 -32.39 9.25 -16.84
N ALA A 695 -31.79 9.20 -15.62
CA ALA A 695 -32.46 9.61 -14.40
C ALA A 695 -31.55 10.48 -13.52
N SER A 696 -32.13 11.52 -12.91
CA SER A 696 -31.44 12.40 -12.00
C SER A 696 -32.42 13.15 -11.09
N GLY A 697 -31.95 13.58 -9.91
CA GLY A 697 -32.76 14.42 -9.02
C GLY A 697 -32.62 14.09 -7.54
N ASN A 698 -32.39 12.82 -7.16
CA ASN A 698 -32.10 12.42 -5.79
C ASN A 698 -30.63 11.92 -5.65
N ASP A 699 -30.32 11.26 -4.56
CA ASP A 699 -28.98 10.79 -4.27
C ASP A 699 -28.48 9.72 -5.25
N ILE A 700 -29.39 8.91 -5.82
CA ILE A 700 -29.03 7.91 -6.85
C ILE A 700 -29.36 8.49 -8.24
N LYS A 701 -28.32 8.65 -9.06
CA LYS A 701 -28.40 9.08 -10.45
C LYS A 701 -28.16 7.90 -11.38
N LEU A 702 -28.84 7.91 -12.52
CA LEU A 702 -28.62 6.98 -13.63
C LEU A 702 -28.17 7.79 -14.85
N PRO A 703 -26.86 8.03 -15.05
CA PRO A 703 -26.35 8.73 -16.22
C PRO A 703 -26.78 8.08 -17.52
N TYR A 704 -26.93 6.78 -17.52
CA TYR A 704 -27.56 6.03 -18.60
C TYR A 704 -28.03 4.67 -18.12
N ARG A 705 -29.14 4.23 -18.70
CA ARG A 705 -29.63 2.84 -18.65
C ARG A 705 -30.11 2.48 -20.06
N TRP A 706 -29.83 1.29 -20.52
CA TRP A 706 -30.31 0.77 -21.78
C TRP A 706 -30.95 -0.59 -21.58
N ASN A 707 -31.90 -0.92 -22.41
CA ASN A 707 -32.63 -2.16 -22.40
C ASN A 707 -32.92 -2.57 -23.84
N ALA A 708 -32.79 -3.87 -24.15
CA ALA A 708 -33.17 -4.43 -25.44
C ALA A 708 -33.71 -5.85 -25.27
N GLY A 709 -34.83 -6.13 -25.86
CA GLY A 709 -35.46 -7.40 -25.70
C GLY A 709 -36.14 -7.87 -26.96
N VAL A 710 -36.54 -9.15 -26.95
CA VAL A 710 -37.30 -9.82 -27.99
C VAL A 710 -38.42 -10.65 -27.36
N ARG A 711 -39.50 -10.80 -28.05
CA ARG A 711 -40.62 -11.66 -27.65
C ARG A 711 -41.13 -12.48 -28.83
N TYR A 712 -41.41 -13.73 -28.56
CA TYR A 712 -42.06 -14.64 -29.48
C TYR A 712 -43.36 -15.15 -28.86
N THR A 713 -44.47 -15.18 -29.66
CA THR A 713 -45.75 -15.70 -29.24
C THR A 713 -46.10 -16.93 -30.09
N PHE A 714 -46.57 -17.97 -29.41
CA PHE A 714 -46.90 -19.26 -30.01
C PHE A 714 -48.36 -19.34 -30.35
#